data_303e034485a7b2129bcfdabdc378a382
#
_entry.id   303e034485a7b2129bcfdabdc378a382
#
_cell.length_a   1.000
_cell.length_b   1.000
_cell.length_c   1.000
_cell.angle_alpha   90.00
_cell.angle_beta   90.00
_cell.angle_gamma   90.00
#
_symmetry.space_group_name_H-M   'P 1'
#
loop_
_entity.id
_entity.type
_entity.pdbx_description
1 polymer ?
#
loop_
_entity_poly.entity_id
_entity_poly.type
_entity_poly.pdbx_seq_one_letter_code
_entity_poly.pdbx_strand_id
1 'polypeptide(L)'
;MKESFYIEGMTCTACSSGIERSLGRKSFVKKIEVSLLNKSANIEFDENQTNLDEIFKLIEKLGYSPKKTLAKEKKGFFSPNVKLALAVVFTLFVVYLSMGTMLSPSLLPKSLLTIDNHSNFLNACLQLIGALIVMHLGRDFYIQGFKALWHRQPNMSSLIAIGTSAALISSLWPLYLVYTNQWSYGYYYFESVCVILMFVMVGKRIENVSKDKALDAMQALMKNAPKTALKMQNNQQIEVLVDSIVVGDILKVLPGSAIAVDGEIIEGEGELDESMLSGEALPVYKKVGDKVFSGTFNSHTSFLMKATQNNKNSTLSQIIEMIHNAQNSKAEISRLADKVSSVFVPSVITIAILAFVVWLIIAPKPDFWWNFKIALEVFVSVLVISCPCALGLATPMSILVANQKASSLGLFFKDAKSLEKARLVNTIVFDKTGTLTNGKPVVKSVHSKIELLELLSLAGSIEKSSEHVIAKGIVEYAKERNAPLKEMSEVKVKTGFGISAKTDYQGAKEIIKVGNSEFFNPINTLEIKENGILVFVGRVISEKEDELLGVFVLEDLPKKGVKEHIAQIKNLGINTLLLSGDNRENVKKCVLELGIDDYISNAKPQDKLNKIKELKEKGQIVMMVGDGLNDAPSLAMSDVAVVMANGSDVSVQAADIVSFNNDIKSVYSAIQLSQATIKNIKENLFWAFCYNSVFIPLACGVLYKANIMLSPAIAGLAMSLSSVSVVLNSQRLRNFKIKDH
;
A
#
# COMPACT_ATOMS: atom_id res chain seq x y z
N MET A 1 16.23 5.67 -17.97
CA MET A 1 16.15 4.37 -17.26
C MET A 1 15.48 4.51 -15.92
N LYS A 2 14.68 3.50 -15.49
CA LYS A 2 14.15 3.40 -14.12
C LYS A 2 14.81 2.22 -13.43
N GLU A 3 15.35 2.45 -12.24
CA GLU A 3 16.04 1.42 -11.47
C GLU A 3 15.64 1.47 -10.00
N SER A 4 15.60 0.28 -9.37
CA SER A 4 15.33 0.11 -7.95
C SER A 4 16.50 -0.60 -7.30
N PHE A 5 16.96 -0.09 -6.15
CA PHE A 5 18.06 -0.67 -5.40
C PHE A 5 17.91 -0.43 -3.89
N TYR A 6 18.69 -1.14 -3.09
CA TYR A 6 18.66 -1.03 -1.63
C TYR A 6 19.74 -0.08 -1.12
N ILE A 7 19.44 0.60 0.01
CA ILE A 7 20.39 1.52 0.67
C ILE A 7 20.48 1.15 2.14
N GLU A 8 21.65 0.70 2.56
CA GLU A 8 21.94 0.43 3.97
C GLU A 8 22.48 1.69 4.69
N GLY A 9 22.29 1.76 6.00
CA GLY A 9 22.77 2.86 6.85
C GLY A 9 21.76 3.97 7.09
N MET A 10 20.57 3.94 6.50
CA MET A 10 19.49 4.89 6.80
C MET A 10 18.83 4.52 8.14
N THR A 11 18.66 5.50 9.04
CA THR A 11 18.06 5.30 10.38
C THR A 11 16.80 6.12 10.64
N CYS A 12 16.63 7.21 9.91
CA CYS A 12 15.48 8.12 10.06
C CYS A 12 15.15 8.81 8.74
N THR A 13 14.01 9.50 8.69
CA THR A 13 13.54 10.23 7.50
C THR A 13 14.48 11.34 7.05
N ALA A 14 15.25 11.94 7.96
CA ALA A 14 16.28 12.91 7.57
C ALA A 14 17.34 12.30 6.66
N CYS A 15 17.66 11.00 6.84
CA CYS A 15 18.61 10.28 5.98
C CYS A 15 18.04 10.11 4.55
N SER A 16 16.81 9.58 4.43
CA SER A 16 16.17 9.38 3.11
C SER A 16 15.95 10.69 2.36
N SER A 17 15.49 11.73 3.05
CA SER A 17 15.31 13.07 2.46
C SER A 17 16.61 13.74 2.09
N GLY A 18 17.69 13.48 2.83
CA GLY A 18 19.04 13.94 2.50
C GLY A 18 19.56 13.37 1.19
N ILE A 19 19.36 12.06 0.98
CA ILE A 19 19.72 11.36 -0.26
C ILE A 19 18.89 11.91 -1.44
N GLU A 20 17.56 12.00 -1.27
CA GLU A 20 16.66 12.54 -2.31
C GLU A 20 17.04 13.97 -2.71
N ARG A 21 17.33 14.83 -1.75
CA ARG A 21 17.70 16.21 -1.99
C ARG A 21 19.07 16.33 -2.71
N SER A 22 20.03 15.51 -2.31
CA SER A 22 21.37 15.52 -2.89
C SER A 22 21.38 15.04 -4.34
N LEU A 23 20.68 13.92 -4.61
CA LEU A 23 20.59 13.36 -5.96
C LEU A 23 19.59 14.10 -6.84
N GLY A 24 18.45 14.55 -6.29
CA GLY A 24 17.43 15.30 -7.03
C GLY A 24 17.89 16.69 -7.53
N ARG A 25 19.03 17.21 -7.03
CA ARG A 25 19.66 18.42 -7.56
C ARG A 25 20.55 18.18 -8.79
N LYS A 26 20.76 16.92 -9.16
CA LYS A 26 21.60 16.57 -10.31
C LYS A 26 20.75 16.61 -11.59
N SER A 27 21.26 17.22 -12.64
CA SER A 27 20.56 17.41 -13.93
C SER A 27 20.16 16.09 -14.60
N PHE A 28 20.91 15.04 -14.38
CA PHE A 28 20.66 13.71 -14.93
C PHE A 28 19.60 12.90 -14.16
N VAL A 29 19.13 13.37 -12.99
CA VAL A 29 18.06 12.69 -12.20
C VAL A 29 16.73 13.36 -12.49
N LYS A 30 15.81 12.61 -13.10
CA LYS A 30 14.43 13.07 -13.36
C LYS A 30 13.55 12.94 -12.12
N LYS A 31 13.68 11.81 -11.42
CA LYS A 31 12.90 11.52 -10.22
C LYS A 31 13.67 10.56 -9.31
N ILE A 32 13.60 10.79 -8.02
CA ILE A 32 14.11 9.86 -7.00
C ILE A 32 13.15 9.80 -5.83
N GLU A 33 12.86 8.59 -5.36
CA GLU A 33 12.06 8.31 -4.17
C GLU A 33 12.81 7.30 -3.31
N VAL A 34 13.07 7.67 -2.05
CA VAL A 34 13.83 6.82 -1.10
C VAL A 34 12.92 6.40 0.03
N SER A 35 12.74 5.10 0.19
CA SER A 35 11.94 4.49 1.25
C SER A 35 12.83 4.10 2.44
N LEU A 36 12.58 4.73 3.59
CA LEU A 36 13.23 4.33 4.85
C LEU A 36 12.72 2.96 5.33
N LEU A 37 11.45 2.63 5.08
CA LEU A 37 10.81 1.38 5.51
C LEU A 37 11.45 0.16 4.85
N ASN A 38 11.55 0.20 3.53
CA ASN A 38 12.08 -0.91 2.73
C ASN A 38 13.59 -0.83 2.54
N LYS A 39 14.25 0.22 3.10
CA LYS A 39 15.68 0.50 2.89
C LYS A 39 16.03 0.53 1.40
N SER A 40 15.16 1.06 0.54
CA SER A 40 15.29 1.03 -0.93
C SER A 40 15.13 2.42 -1.55
N ALA A 41 15.57 2.56 -2.77
CA ALA A 41 15.36 3.75 -3.60
C ALA A 41 14.89 3.37 -4.99
N ASN A 42 13.96 4.15 -5.54
CA ASN A 42 13.54 4.12 -6.93
C ASN A 42 14.05 5.40 -7.58
N ILE A 43 14.84 5.26 -8.63
CA ILE A 43 15.42 6.39 -9.35
C ILE A 43 15.10 6.32 -10.85
N GLU A 44 14.78 7.48 -11.41
CA GLU A 44 14.64 7.67 -12.85
C GLU A 44 15.71 8.66 -13.30
N PHE A 45 16.61 8.24 -14.18
CA PHE A 45 17.74 9.02 -14.63
C PHE A 45 17.98 8.88 -16.13
N ASP A 46 18.78 9.81 -16.68
CA ASP A 46 19.17 9.82 -18.08
C ASP A 46 20.44 8.97 -18.29
N GLU A 47 20.31 7.86 -19.01
CA GLU A 47 21.39 6.92 -19.30
C GLU A 47 22.52 7.52 -20.13
N ASN A 48 22.23 8.58 -20.91
CA ASN A 48 23.22 9.24 -21.73
C ASN A 48 24.18 10.13 -20.89
N GLN A 49 23.79 10.48 -19.66
CA GLN A 49 24.54 11.38 -18.79
C GLN A 49 25.21 10.70 -17.59
N THR A 50 24.68 9.54 -17.15
CA THR A 50 25.20 8.81 -15.98
C THR A 50 24.83 7.35 -16.01
N ASN A 51 25.49 6.55 -15.20
CA ASN A 51 25.18 5.15 -14.99
C ASN A 51 24.89 4.85 -13.50
N LEU A 52 24.36 3.66 -13.22
CA LEU A 52 23.98 3.25 -11.87
C LEU A 52 25.19 3.23 -10.90
N ASP A 53 26.38 2.89 -11.38
CA ASP A 53 27.59 2.82 -10.56
C ASP A 53 28.05 4.21 -10.11
N GLU A 54 27.89 5.25 -10.94
CA GLU A 54 28.14 6.63 -10.53
C GLU A 54 27.14 7.13 -9.50
N ILE A 55 25.85 6.75 -9.64
CA ILE A 55 24.83 7.04 -8.65
C ILE A 55 25.19 6.37 -7.33
N PHE A 56 25.65 5.12 -7.35
CA PHE A 56 26.12 4.42 -6.16
C PHE A 56 27.29 5.13 -5.49
N LYS A 57 28.31 5.57 -6.24
CA LYS A 57 29.42 6.37 -5.71
C LYS A 57 28.97 7.69 -5.07
N LEU A 58 27.92 8.33 -5.62
CA LEU A 58 27.37 9.55 -5.02
C LEU A 58 26.67 9.24 -3.68
N ILE A 59 25.94 8.14 -3.60
CA ILE A 59 25.30 7.70 -2.35
C ILE A 59 26.36 7.31 -1.30
N GLU A 60 27.45 6.65 -1.70
CA GLU A 60 28.57 6.33 -0.83
C GLU A 60 29.27 7.59 -0.27
N LYS A 61 29.43 8.63 -1.13
CA LYS A 61 29.95 9.93 -0.67
C LYS A 61 29.05 10.61 0.38
N LEU A 62 27.74 10.30 0.40
CA LEU A 62 26.83 10.76 1.44
C LEU A 62 26.88 9.90 2.70
N GLY A 63 27.68 8.83 2.69
CA GLY A 63 27.89 7.98 3.83
C GLY A 63 26.97 6.77 3.94
N TYR A 64 26.22 6.44 2.90
CA TYR A 64 25.34 5.28 2.84
C TYR A 64 25.89 4.20 1.92
N SER A 65 25.37 2.96 2.02
CA SER A 65 25.85 1.83 1.23
C SER A 65 24.75 1.33 0.30
N PRO A 66 24.77 1.70 -1.00
CA PRO A 66 23.83 1.19 -1.99
C PRO A 66 24.17 -0.25 -2.39
N LYS A 67 23.14 -1.08 -2.66
CA LYS A 67 23.26 -2.49 -3.09
C LYS A 67 22.16 -2.86 -4.06
N LYS A 68 22.46 -3.63 -5.09
CA LYS A 68 21.45 -4.12 -6.07
C LYS A 68 20.49 -5.15 -5.45
N THR A 69 20.96 -5.93 -4.49
CA THR A 69 20.18 -6.97 -3.81
C THR A 69 20.24 -6.81 -2.30
N LEU A 70 19.17 -7.21 -1.61
CA LEU A 70 19.17 -7.28 -0.16
C LEU A 70 20.23 -8.31 0.29
N ALA A 71 21.33 -7.81 0.87
CA ALA A 71 22.25 -8.70 1.56
C ALA A 71 21.55 -9.28 2.78
N LYS A 72 21.63 -10.61 2.97
CA LYS A 72 21.27 -11.22 4.26
C LYS A 72 22.03 -10.48 5.36
N GLU A 73 21.32 -9.87 6.29
CA GLU A 73 21.94 -9.18 7.43
C GLU A 73 22.97 -10.15 8.06
N LYS A 74 24.23 -9.74 8.10
CA LYS A 74 25.23 -10.50 8.86
C LYS A 74 24.73 -10.55 10.30
N LYS A 75 24.35 -11.74 10.76
CA LYS A 75 23.97 -11.98 12.15
C LYS A 75 25.15 -11.52 13.02
N GLY A 76 24.99 -10.39 13.71
CA GLY A 76 25.95 -9.95 14.69
C GLY A 76 26.07 -11.01 15.82
N PHE A 77 27.15 -11.01 16.56
CA PHE A 77 27.43 -11.97 17.65
C PHE A 77 26.27 -12.05 18.68
N PHE A 78 25.61 -10.92 18.96
CA PHE A 78 24.41 -10.87 19.79
C PHE A 78 23.16 -10.52 18.98
N SER A 79 22.06 -11.22 19.25
CA SER A 79 20.76 -10.84 18.71
C SER A 79 20.32 -9.46 19.24
N PRO A 80 19.47 -8.70 18.52
CA PRO A 80 18.99 -7.40 18.99
C PRO A 80 18.32 -7.44 20.37
N ASN A 81 17.64 -8.55 20.70
CA ASN A 81 17.01 -8.73 22.01
C ASN A 81 18.04 -8.92 23.13
N VAL A 82 19.11 -9.68 22.88
CA VAL A 82 20.18 -9.89 23.85
C VAL A 82 20.96 -8.58 24.10
N LYS A 83 21.25 -7.81 23.03
CA LYS A 83 21.87 -6.49 23.19
C LYS A 83 21.03 -5.56 24.06
N LEU A 84 19.70 -5.54 23.84
CA LEU A 84 18.79 -4.74 24.63
C LEU A 84 18.73 -5.21 26.10
N ALA A 85 18.61 -6.52 26.33
CA ALA A 85 18.57 -7.07 27.69
C ALA A 85 19.84 -6.73 28.46
N LEU A 86 21.01 -6.87 27.83
CA LEU A 86 22.28 -6.46 28.44
C LEU A 86 22.35 -4.97 28.75
N ALA A 87 21.88 -4.11 27.80
CA ALA A 87 21.83 -2.67 28.03
C ALA A 87 20.93 -2.32 29.21
N VAL A 88 19.77 -2.96 29.36
CA VAL A 88 18.86 -2.78 30.51
C VAL A 88 19.55 -3.20 31.82
N VAL A 89 20.17 -4.39 31.87
CA VAL A 89 20.85 -4.89 33.09
C VAL A 89 21.97 -3.95 33.52
N PHE A 90 22.85 -3.56 32.59
CA PHE A 90 23.93 -2.64 32.92
C PHE A 90 23.45 -1.23 33.29
N THR A 91 22.38 -0.75 32.66
CA THR A 91 21.77 0.54 33.04
C THR A 91 21.20 0.48 34.45
N LEU A 92 20.45 -0.56 34.80
CA LEU A 92 19.93 -0.74 36.16
C LEU A 92 21.05 -0.85 37.17
N PHE A 93 22.14 -1.52 36.83
CA PHE A 93 23.33 -1.61 37.70
C PHE A 93 23.96 -0.21 37.91
N VAL A 94 24.16 0.59 36.89
CA VAL A 94 24.71 1.95 37.00
C VAL A 94 23.76 2.86 37.78
N VAL A 95 22.45 2.80 37.55
CA VAL A 95 21.44 3.56 38.33
C VAL A 95 21.46 3.14 39.80
N TYR A 96 21.59 1.84 40.07
CA TYR A 96 21.71 1.34 41.44
C TYR A 96 22.96 1.90 42.13
N LEU A 97 24.12 1.97 41.46
CA LEU A 97 25.34 2.57 42.00
C LEU A 97 25.22 4.09 42.23
N SER A 98 24.50 4.79 41.32
CA SER A 98 24.34 6.25 41.40
C SER A 98 23.31 6.67 42.46
N MET A 99 22.12 6.04 42.46
CA MET A 99 20.99 6.42 43.29
C MET A 99 20.80 5.53 44.52
N GLY A 100 21.53 4.43 44.64
CA GLY A 100 21.38 3.46 45.74
C GLY A 100 21.65 4.03 47.12
N THR A 101 22.58 4.99 47.23
CA THR A 101 22.84 5.72 48.48
C THR A 101 21.68 6.59 48.94
N MET A 102 20.88 7.11 48.01
CA MET A 102 19.67 7.93 48.29
C MET A 102 18.45 7.06 48.66
N LEU A 103 18.34 5.86 48.06
CA LEU A 103 17.20 4.96 48.28
C LEU A 103 17.33 4.15 49.56
N SER A 104 18.49 3.57 49.84
CA SER A 104 18.81 2.88 51.10
C SER A 104 20.31 2.65 51.22
N PRO A 105 20.99 3.37 52.14
CA PRO A 105 22.44 3.20 52.38
C PRO A 105 22.84 1.79 52.76
N SER A 106 21.93 1.00 53.34
CA SER A 106 22.18 -0.40 53.77
C SER A 106 22.27 -1.40 52.63
N LEU A 107 21.84 -1.05 51.44
CA LEU A 107 21.85 -1.93 50.25
C LEU A 107 23.20 -1.96 49.53
N LEU A 108 24.03 -0.94 49.72
CA LEU A 108 25.34 -0.87 49.09
C LEU A 108 26.43 -1.37 50.07
N PRO A 109 27.44 -2.13 49.57
CA PRO A 109 28.61 -2.44 50.35
C PRO A 109 29.32 -1.17 50.86
N LYS A 110 29.88 -1.19 52.08
CA LYS A 110 30.55 -0.03 52.68
C LYS A 110 31.66 0.55 51.78
N SER A 111 32.33 -0.31 51.00
CA SER A 111 33.35 0.10 50.02
C SER A 111 32.81 0.86 48.80
N LEU A 112 31.50 0.88 48.58
CA LEU A 112 30.81 1.58 47.47
C LEU A 112 29.91 2.73 47.96
N LEU A 113 29.80 2.88 49.30
CA LEU A 113 29.16 4.04 49.88
C LEU A 113 30.05 5.25 49.63
N THR A 114 29.53 6.33 49.06
CA THR A 114 30.28 7.57 48.73
C THR A 114 30.60 8.39 50.03
N ILE A 115 31.24 7.77 51.01
CA ILE A 115 31.56 8.34 52.31
C ILE A 115 32.94 8.99 52.32
N ASP A 116 33.90 8.40 51.60
CA ASP A 116 35.26 8.91 51.47
C ASP A 116 35.68 8.99 49.98
N ASN A 117 36.82 9.66 49.70
CA ASN A 117 37.30 9.86 48.34
C ASN A 117 37.60 8.55 47.61
N HIS A 118 38.06 7.52 48.32
CA HIS A 118 38.38 6.25 47.70
C HIS A 118 37.14 5.46 47.27
N SER A 119 36.14 5.37 48.14
CA SER A 119 34.87 4.71 47.83
C SER A 119 34.10 5.46 46.76
N ASN A 120 34.15 6.80 46.77
CA ASN A 120 33.56 7.64 45.73
C ASN A 120 34.23 7.44 44.36
N PHE A 121 35.56 7.38 44.30
CA PHE A 121 36.32 7.09 43.10
C PHE A 121 36.02 5.69 42.56
N LEU A 122 36.00 4.66 43.40
CA LEU A 122 35.68 3.29 42.99
C LEU A 122 34.28 3.18 42.42
N ASN A 123 33.28 3.77 43.08
CA ASN A 123 31.91 3.80 42.62
C ASN A 123 31.80 4.49 41.25
N ALA A 124 32.44 5.65 41.06
CA ALA A 124 32.44 6.35 39.77
C ALA A 124 33.15 5.57 38.66
N CYS A 125 34.23 4.83 38.95
CA CYS A 125 34.90 3.94 38.00
C CYS A 125 33.99 2.79 37.56
N LEU A 126 33.21 2.19 38.46
CA LEU A 126 32.25 1.14 38.11
C LEU A 126 31.11 1.68 37.27
N GLN A 127 30.62 2.88 37.57
CA GLN A 127 29.63 3.57 36.72
C GLN A 127 30.18 3.86 35.32
N LEU A 128 31.42 4.33 35.20
CA LEU A 128 32.08 4.55 33.90
C LEU A 128 32.20 3.27 33.08
N ILE A 129 32.64 2.15 33.72
CA ILE A 129 32.71 0.85 33.02
C ILE A 129 31.34 0.43 32.51
N GLY A 130 30.30 0.54 33.35
CA GLY A 130 28.92 0.25 32.93
C GLY A 130 28.47 1.13 31.79
N ALA A 131 28.75 2.45 31.83
CA ALA A 131 28.41 3.38 30.73
C ALA A 131 29.14 3.02 29.43
N LEU A 132 30.44 2.68 29.49
CA LEU A 132 31.20 2.26 28.31
C LEU A 132 30.65 0.96 27.69
N ILE A 133 30.20 0.01 28.52
CA ILE A 133 29.53 -1.22 28.02
C ILE A 133 28.22 -0.87 27.29
N VAL A 134 27.37 -0.03 27.91
CA VAL A 134 26.10 0.39 27.27
C VAL A 134 26.36 1.18 25.99
N MET A 135 27.36 2.07 25.97
CA MET A 135 27.80 2.77 24.75
C MET A 135 28.28 1.81 23.66
N HIS A 136 29.03 0.77 24.04
CA HIS A 136 29.47 -0.26 23.09
C HIS A 136 28.29 -1.05 22.51
N LEU A 137 27.29 -1.39 23.31
CA LEU A 137 26.07 -2.03 22.85
C LEU A 137 25.27 -1.12 21.89
N GLY A 138 25.26 0.19 22.15
CA GLY A 138 24.65 1.24 21.32
C GLY A 138 25.58 1.88 20.29
N ARG A 139 26.74 1.28 19.97
CA ARG A 139 27.78 1.87 19.09
C ARG A 139 27.28 2.36 17.75
N ASP A 140 26.21 1.75 17.23
CA ASP A 140 25.63 2.11 15.94
C ASP A 140 25.11 3.56 15.92
N PHE A 141 24.64 4.09 17.06
CA PHE A 141 24.23 5.49 17.21
C PHE A 141 25.42 6.44 17.07
N TYR A 142 26.56 6.09 17.61
CA TYR A 142 27.78 6.92 17.54
C TYR A 142 28.37 6.90 16.13
N ILE A 143 28.55 5.71 15.55
CA ILE A 143 29.11 5.57 14.19
C ILE A 143 28.27 6.34 13.17
N GLN A 144 26.96 6.13 13.18
CA GLN A 144 26.05 6.78 12.24
C GLN A 144 25.86 8.27 12.56
N GLY A 145 25.83 8.62 13.86
CA GLY A 145 25.64 10.00 14.30
C GLY A 145 26.80 10.90 13.91
N PHE A 146 28.03 10.51 14.22
CA PHE A 146 29.21 11.28 13.86
C PHE A 146 29.48 11.28 12.35
N LYS A 147 29.21 10.17 11.65
CA LYS A 147 29.29 10.11 10.19
C LYS A 147 28.32 11.11 9.54
N ALA A 148 27.10 11.20 10.02
CA ALA A 148 26.10 12.15 9.52
C ALA A 148 26.48 13.61 9.78
N LEU A 149 27.09 13.90 10.93
CA LEU A 149 27.64 15.23 11.25
C LEU A 149 28.78 15.62 10.30
N TRP A 150 29.70 14.70 10.03
CA TRP A 150 30.80 14.92 9.11
C TRP A 150 30.33 15.27 7.70
N HIS A 151 29.25 14.62 7.26
CA HIS A 151 28.62 14.89 5.96
C HIS A 151 27.63 16.08 5.99
N ARG A 152 27.57 16.87 7.07
CA ARG A 152 26.67 18.03 7.24
C ARG A 152 25.18 17.69 7.06
N GLN A 153 24.82 16.46 7.42
CA GLN A 153 23.44 15.96 7.39
C GLN A 153 23.06 15.37 8.77
N PRO A 154 23.04 16.22 9.82
CA PRO A 154 22.74 15.73 11.17
C PRO A 154 21.38 15.05 11.23
N ASN A 155 21.34 13.95 11.96
CA ASN A 155 20.17 13.09 12.11
C ASN A 155 19.91 12.77 13.60
N MET A 156 18.89 11.92 13.84
CA MET A 156 18.56 11.46 15.21
C MET A 156 19.79 10.90 15.95
N SER A 157 20.55 10.04 15.30
CA SER A 157 21.76 9.43 15.92
C SER A 157 22.81 10.48 16.26
N SER A 158 22.87 11.60 15.52
CA SER A 158 23.77 12.72 15.79
C SER A 158 23.41 13.43 17.12
N LEU A 159 22.13 13.65 17.38
CA LEU A 159 21.66 14.29 18.63
C LEU A 159 22.00 13.42 19.85
N ILE A 160 21.77 12.10 19.75
CA ILE A 160 22.10 11.14 20.80
C ILE A 160 23.61 11.08 21.01
N ALA A 161 24.38 10.95 19.94
CA ALA A 161 25.84 10.87 20.00
C ALA A 161 26.46 12.12 20.65
N ILE A 162 26.01 13.33 20.26
CA ILE A 162 26.49 14.59 20.85
C ILE A 162 26.11 14.65 22.34
N GLY A 163 24.84 14.44 22.68
CA GLY A 163 24.33 14.56 24.04
C GLY A 163 25.00 13.60 25.01
N THR A 164 25.05 12.31 24.63
CA THR A 164 25.67 11.27 25.50
C THR A 164 27.21 11.39 25.58
N SER A 165 27.89 11.82 24.49
CA SER A 165 29.33 12.08 24.52
C SER A 165 29.64 13.30 25.37
N ALA A 166 28.86 14.38 25.31
CA ALA A 166 29.02 15.56 26.16
C ALA A 166 28.86 15.19 27.65
N ALA A 167 27.83 14.39 27.98
CA ALA A 167 27.60 13.89 29.33
C ALA A 167 28.76 13.00 29.83
N LEU A 168 29.30 12.12 28.98
CA LEU A 168 30.44 11.28 29.32
C LEU A 168 31.70 12.14 29.58
N ILE A 169 32.07 13.01 28.63
CA ILE A 169 33.29 13.83 28.71
C ILE A 169 33.24 14.74 29.92
N SER A 170 32.09 15.35 30.22
CA SER A 170 31.92 16.22 31.40
C SER A 170 32.04 15.46 32.70
N SER A 171 31.76 14.15 32.73
CA SER A 171 31.90 13.32 33.92
C SER A 171 33.36 12.89 34.17
N LEU A 172 34.22 12.89 33.16
CA LEU A 172 35.63 12.54 33.29
C LEU A 172 36.43 13.60 34.07
N TRP A 173 36.07 14.87 33.93
CA TRP A 173 36.77 15.93 34.63
C TRP A 173 36.58 15.88 36.17
N PRO A 174 35.37 15.81 36.72
CA PRO A 174 35.17 15.59 38.16
C PRO A 174 35.82 14.31 38.67
N LEU A 175 35.80 13.21 37.84
CA LEU A 175 36.45 11.95 38.18
C LEU A 175 37.97 12.15 38.38
N TYR A 176 38.61 12.92 37.50
CA TYR A 176 40.04 13.27 37.63
C TYR A 176 40.30 14.11 38.89
N LEU A 177 39.46 15.08 39.25
CA LEU A 177 39.61 15.91 40.45
C LEU A 177 39.43 15.10 41.76
N VAL A 178 38.52 14.12 41.76
CA VAL A 178 38.38 13.18 42.89
C VAL A 178 39.62 12.28 43.02
N TYR A 179 40.13 11.78 41.87
CA TYR A 179 41.35 10.98 41.86
C TYR A 179 42.56 11.72 42.44
N THR A 180 42.69 13.01 42.12
CA THR A 180 43.80 13.86 42.63
C THR A 180 43.53 14.42 44.03
N ASN A 181 42.48 14.00 44.73
CA ASN A 181 42.06 14.47 46.05
C ASN A 181 41.79 16.01 46.12
N GLN A 182 41.54 16.66 44.99
CA GLN A 182 41.16 18.06 44.94
C GLN A 182 39.70 18.28 45.29
N TRP A 183 38.85 17.29 45.02
CA TRP A 183 37.44 17.27 45.34
C TRP A 183 37.09 16.02 46.15
N SER A 184 36.23 16.17 47.14
CA SER A 184 35.70 15.05 47.92
C SER A 184 34.53 14.36 47.26
N TYR A 185 33.87 15.04 46.36
CA TYR A 185 32.67 14.54 45.67
C TYR A 185 32.58 15.11 44.23
N GLY A 186 32.24 14.25 43.24
CA GLY A 186 32.07 14.61 41.86
C GLY A 186 30.62 14.49 41.40
N TYR A 187 30.18 15.38 40.51
CA TYR A 187 28.88 15.25 39.81
C TYR A 187 29.11 14.43 38.54
N TYR A 188 28.54 13.25 38.47
CA TYR A 188 28.69 12.33 37.33
C TYR A 188 27.35 12.19 36.56
N TYR A 189 27.43 11.97 35.25
CA TYR A 189 26.29 11.78 34.35
C TYR A 189 26.31 10.38 33.69
N PHE A 190 27.06 9.43 34.24
CA PHE A 190 27.19 8.08 33.69
C PHE A 190 25.83 7.37 33.63
N GLU A 191 24.99 7.56 34.68
CA GLU A 191 23.64 7.03 34.67
C GLU A 191 22.78 7.63 33.55
N SER A 192 22.90 8.95 33.32
CA SER A 192 22.16 9.63 32.27
C SER A 192 22.51 9.10 30.88
N VAL A 193 23.81 8.85 30.62
CA VAL A 193 24.27 8.20 29.38
C VAL A 193 23.61 6.84 29.20
N CYS A 194 23.62 5.99 30.24
CA CYS A 194 23.03 4.65 30.21
C CYS A 194 21.52 4.71 30.00
N VAL A 195 20.80 5.55 30.74
CA VAL A 195 19.34 5.66 30.70
C VAL A 195 18.86 6.19 29.36
N ILE A 196 19.53 7.21 28.82
CA ILE A 196 19.20 7.74 27.47
C ILE A 196 19.35 6.64 26.42
N LEU A 197 20.52 5.96 26.38
CA LEU A 197 20.78 4.90 25.41
C LEU A 197 19.80 3.73 25.55
N MET A 198 19.51 3.32 26.80
CA MET A 198 18.54 2.25 27.07
C MET A 198 17.15 2.62 26.52
N PHE A 199 16.60 3.79 26.86
CA PHE A 199 15.28 4.19 26.37
C PHE A 199 15.24 4.33 24.85
N VAL A 200 16.28 4.86 24.23
CA VAL A 200 16.39 4.96 22.78
C VAL A 200 16.42 3.56 22.15
N MET A 201 17.18 2.62 22.70
CA MET A 201 17.24 1.23 22.22
C MET A 201 15.90 0.51 22.39
N VAL A 202 15.20 0.71 23.52
CA VAL A 202 13.84 0.17 23.76
C VAL A 202 12.88 0.74 22.73
N GLY A 203 12.82 2.06 22.58
CA GLY A 203 11.94 2.73 21.60
C GLY A 203 12.20 2.23 20.19
N LYS A 204 13.47 2.12 19.76
CA LYS A 204 13.86 1.60 18.45
C LYS A 204 13.50 0.13 18.25
N ARG A 205 13.58 -0.68 19.31
CA ARG A 205 13.17 -2.09 19.26
C ARG A 205 11.66 -2.24 19.07
N ILE A 206 10.84 -1.48 19.82
CA ILE A 206 9.39 -1.48 19.68
C ILE A 206 9.00 -1.03 18.26
N GLU A 207 9.63 0.02 17.75
CA GLU A 207 9.46 0.51 16.38
C GLU A 207 9.72 -0.60 15.35
N ASN A 208 10.88 -1.27 15.43
CA ASN A 208 11.28 -2.31 14.49
C ASN A 208 10.33 -3.52 14.56
N VAL A 209 10.00 -4.02 15.75
CA VAL A 209 9.03 -5.12 15.91
C VAL A 209 7.67 -4.80 15.31
N SER A 210 7.21 -3.56 15.46
CA SER A 210 5.92 -3.14 14.91
C SER A 210 5.96 -3.03 13.38
N LYS A 211 7.07 -2.54 12.82
CA LYS A 211 7.31 -2.55 11.36
C LYS A 211 7.37 -3.96 10.81
N ASP A 212 8.14 -4.84 11.44
CA ASP A 212 8.31 -6.24 11.02
C ASP A 212 6.95 -6.94 10.98
N LYS A 213 6.13 -6.82 12.05
CA LYS A 213 4.79 -7.40 12.10
C LYS A 213 3.85 -6.89 11.00
N ALA A 214 3.94 -5.61 10.66
CA ALA A 214 3.12 -5.03 9.62
C ALA A 214 3.60 -5.48 8.21
N LEU A 215 4.91 -5.64 8.03
CA LEU A 215 5.51 -6.16 6.80
C LEU A 215 5.27 -7.67 6.63
N ASP A 216 5.35 -8.46 7.72
CA ASP A 216 5.14 -9.92 7.68
C ASP A 216 3.75 -10.30 7.17
N ALA A 217 2.72 -9.55 7.52
CA ALA A 217 1.37 -9.78 7.05
C ALA A 217 1.23 -9.60 5.52
N MET A 218 1.98 -8.67 4.94
CA MET A 218 2.03 -8.47 3.49
C MET A 218 2.98 -9.48 2.80
N GLN A 219 4.10 -9.83 3.44
CA GLN A 219 5.02 -10.86 2.94
C GLN A 219 4.41 -12.26 2.95
N ALA A 220 3.37 -12.51 3.76
CA ALA A 220 2.63 -13.77 3.73
C ALA A 220 2.04 -14.05 2.34
N LEU A 221 1.56 -13.01 1.63
CA LEU A 221 1.11 -13.11 0.25
C LEU A 221 2.23 -13.61 -0.68
N MET A 222 3.45 -13.07 -0.51
CA MET A 222 4.61 -13.45 -1.33
C MET A 222 5.16 -14.84 -0.98
N LYS A 223 5.08 -15.25 0.30
CA LYS A 223 5.56 -16.56 0.74
C LYS A 223 4.70 -17.72 0.22
N ASN A 224 3.43 -17.46 -0.03
CA ASN A 224 2.47 -18.43 -0.53
C ASN A 224 2.50 -18.56 -2.06
N ALA A 225 3.26 -17.71 -2.77
CA ALA A 225 3.46 -17.85 -4.21
C ALA A 225 4.17 -19.18 -4.52
N PRO A 226 3.60 -20.04 -5.39
CA PRO A 226 4.22 -21.29 -5.77
C PRO A 226 5.52 -21.04 -6.54
N LYS A 227 6.53 -21.87 -6.30
CA LYS A 227 7.82 -21.79 -7.00
C LYS A 227 7.88 -22.73 -8.20
N THR A 228 7.09 -23.79 -8.16
CA THR A 228 7.00 -24.82 -9.19
C THR A 228 5.55 -25.09 -9.55
N ALA A 229 5.31 -25.63 -10.73
CA ALA A 229 4.01 -26.07 -11.22
C ALA A 229 4.14 -27.37 -12.00
N LEU A 230 3.05 -28.13 -12.10
CA LEU A 230 2.99 -29.37 -12.87
C LEU A 230 2.51 -29.05 -14.30
N LYS A 231 3.42 -29.11 -15.26
CA LYS A 231 3.12 -28.92 -16.68
C LYS A 231 2.84 -30.28 -17.33
N MET A 232 1.81 -30.34 -18.16
CA MET A 232 1.46 -31.48 -18.97
C MET A 232 2.22 -31.42 -20.29
N GLN A 233 3.09 -32.38 -20.55
CA GLN A 233 3.81 -32.52 -21.81
C GLN A 233 3.77 -34.00 -22.27
N ASN A 234 3.26 -34.27 -23.46
CA ASN A 234 3.11 -35.64 -24.02
C ASN A 234 2.40 -36.63 -23.06
N ASN A 235 1.31 -36.16 -22.41
CA ASN A 235 0.56 -36.89 -21.37
C ASN A 235 1.35 -37.26 -20.10
N GLN A 236 2.53 -36.67 -19.89
CA GLN A 236 3.31 -36.82 -18.66
C GLN A 236 3.28 -35.54 -17.86
N GLN A 237 3.32 -35.67 -16.54
CA GLN A 237 3.39 -34.52 -15.60
C GLN A 237 4.87 -34.25 -15.32
N ILE A 238 5.31 -33.05 -15.64
CA ILE A 238 6.68 -32.58 -15.40
C ILE A 238 6.61 -31.36 -14.46
N GLU A 239 7.36 -31.44 -13.37
CA GLU A 239 7.50 -30.28 -12.49
C GLU A 239 8.45 -29.24 -13.12
N VAL A 240 7.96 -28.02 -13.29
CA VAL A 240 8.71 -26.92 -13.90
C VAL A 240 8.73 -25.70 -12.97
N LEU A 241 9.75 -24.85 -13.08
CA LEU A 241 9.76 -23.57 -12.39
C LEU A 241 8.68 -22.64 -12.95
N VAL A 242 7.99 -21.90 -12.08
CA VAL A 242 6.90 -20.98 -12.49
C VAL A 242 7.42 -19.94 -13.49
N ASP A 243 8.66 -19.49 -13.36
CA ASP A 243 9.30 -18.54 -14.30
C ASP A 243 9.48 -19.09 -15.73
N SER A 244 9.43 -20.41 -15.92
CA SER A 244 9.56 -21.05 -17.23
C SER A 244 8.22 -21.28 -17.95
N ILE A 245 7.08 -20.98 -17.29
CA ILE A 245 5.76 -21.15 -17.88
C ILE A 245 5.53 -20.08 -18.94
N VAL A 246 5.03 -20.51 -20.09
CA VAL A 246 4.64 -19.62 -21.19
C VAL A 246 3.13 -19.70 -21.45
N VAL A 247 2.60 -18.64 -22.05
CA VAL A 247 1.17 -18.61 -22.43
C VAL A 247 0.83 -19.77 -23.36
N GLY A 248 -0.25 -20.48 -23.04
CA GLY A 248 -0.69 -21.65 -23.77
C GLY A 248 -0.27 -22.99 -23.15
N ASP A 249 0.62 -23.02 -22.16
CA ASP A 249 0.98 -24.23 -21.43
C ASP A 249 -0.22 -24.83 -20.69
N ILE A 250 -0.32 -26.15 -20.69
CA ILE A 250 -1.34 -26.89 -19.95
C ILE A 250 -0.74 -27.27 -18.59
N LEU A 251 -1.38 -26.82 -17.52
CA LEU A 251 -0.96 -27.07 -16.15
C LEU A 251 -1.99 -27.91 -15.41
N LYS A 252 -1.53 -28.86 -14.61
CA LYS A 252 -2.37 -29.64 -13.70
C LYS A 252 -2.32 -29.03 -12.32
N VAL A 253 -3.49 -28.70 -11.78
CA VAL A 253 -3.66 -28.15 -10.44
C VAL A 253 -4.19 -29.26 -9.53
N LEU A 254 -3.43 -29.58 -8.49
CA LEU A 254 -3.80 -30.62 -7.51
C LEU A 254 -4.60 -30.02 -6.35
N PRO A 255 -5.38 -30.85 -5.63
CA PRO A 255 -5.99 -30.43 -4.36
C PRO A 255 -4.95 -29.92 -3.36
N GLY A 256 -5.25 -28.82 -2.68
CA GLY A 256 -4.35 -28.16 -1.72
C GLY A 256 -3.18 -27.40 -2.34
N SER A 257 -3.08 -27.31 -3.67
CA SER A 257 -2.03 -26.55 -4.33
C SER A 257 -2.47 -25.14 -4.71
N ALA A 258 -1.52 -24.21 -4.72
CA ALA A 258 -1.74 -22.86 -5.23
C ALA A 258 -1.65 -22.84 -6.77
N ILE A 259 -2.46 -22.00 -7.40
CA ILE A 259 -2.40 -21.74 -8.84
C ILE A 259 -1.17 -20.90 -9.15
N ALA A 260 -0.34 -21.37 -10.08
CA ALA A 260 0.98 -20.80 -10.37
C ALA A 260 0.91 -19.50 -11.20
N VAL A 261 0.10 -19.51 -12.25
CA VAL A 261 -0.12 -18.39 -13.18
C VAL A 261 -1.59 -18.30 -13.52
N ASP A 262 -2.04 -17.15 -14.04
CA ASP A 262 -3.42 -16.99 -14.48
C ASP A 262 -3.73 -17.89 -15.66
N GLY A 263 -4.94 -18.42 -15.70
CA GLY A 263 -5.36 -19.35 -16.75
C GLY A 263 -6.87 -19.54 -16.82
N GLU A 264 -7.27 -20.50 -17.66
CA GLU A 264 -8.66 -20.93 -17.87
C GLU A 264 -8.75 -22.44 -17.69
N ILE A 265 -9.77 -22.93 -17.01
CA ILE A 265 -10.01 -24.36 -16.81
C ILE A 265 -10.43 -24.97 -18.14
N ILE A 266 -9.69 -25.99 -18.61
CA ILE A 266 -9.99 -26.73 -19.85
C ILE A 266 -10.59 -28.11 -19.61
N GLU A 267 -10.35 -28.69 -18.41
CA GLU A 267 -10.87 -30.00 -18.03
C GLU A 267 -11.02 -30.10 -16.52
N GLY A 268 -12.13 -30.66 -16.06
CA GLY A 268 -12.44 -30.78 -14.62
C GLY A 268 -13.16 -29.55 -14.04
N GLU A 269 -13.25 -29.53 -12.73
CA GLU A 269 -13.88 -28.47 -11.94
C GLU A 269 -13.23 -28.40 -10.57
N GLY A 270 -13.38 -27.28 -9.85
CA GLY A 270 -12.79 -27.10 -8.54
C GLY A 270 -13.42 -26.00 -7.71
N GLU A 271 -13.24 -26.10 -6.40
CA GLU A 271 -13.53 -25.01 -5.47
C GLU A 271 -12.24 -24.28 -5.13
N LEU A 272 -12.18 -22.99 -5.43
CA LEU A 272 -11.01 -22.17 -5.26
C LEU A 272 -11.20 -21.19 -4.09
N ASP A 273 -10.25 -21.19 -3.17
CA ASP A 273 -10.13 -20.13 -2.17
C ASP A 273 -9.45 -18.91 -2.82
N GLU A 274 -10.27 -17.91 -3.13
CA GLU A 274 -9.85 -16.63 -3.70
C GLU A 274 -9.71 -15.53 -2.62
N SER A 275 -9.76 -15.88 -1.34
CA SER A 275 -9.77 -14.91 -0.21
C SER A 275 -8.55 -13.98 -0.18
N MET A 276 -7.41 -14.43 -0.71
CA MET A 276 -6.21 -13.60 -0.86
C MET A 276 -6.40 -12.42 -1.82
N LEU A 277 -7.25 -12.57 -2.82
CA LEU A 277 -7.53 -11.56 -3.84
C LEU A 277 -8.77 -10.73 -3.49
N SER A 278 -9.87 -11.43 -3.22
CA SER A 278 -11.18 -10.80 -2.98
C SER A 278 -11.40 -10.39 -1.52
N GLY A 279 -10.71 -11.03 -0.57
CA GLY A 279 -10.99 -10.87 0.87
C GLY A 279 -12.22 -11.64 1.35
N GLU A 280 -12.91 -12.36 0.47
CA GLU A 280 -14.07 -13.19 0.81
C GLU A 280 -13.62 -14.58 1.27
N ALA A 281 -14.15 -15.05 2.40
CA ALA A 281 -13.72 -16.32 3.00
C ALA A 281 -14.39 -17.56 2.38
N LEU A 282 -15.44 -17.40 1.57
CA LEU A 282 -16.14 -18.53 0.95
C LEU A 282 -15.44 -18.93 -0.36
N PRO A 283 -15.11 -20.24 -0.53
CA PRO A 283 -14.55 -20.73 -1.79
C PRO A 283 -15.52 -20.52 -2.96
N VAL A 284 -14.97 -20.26 -4.14
CA VAL A 284 -15.72 -20.05 -5.37
C VAL A 284 -15.64 -21.31 -6.22
N TYR A 285 -16.80 -21.84 -6.62
CA TYR A 285 -16.87 -22.95 -7.55
C TYR A 285 -16.53 -22.53 -8.97
N LYS A 286 -15.62 -23.26 -9.63
CA LYS A 286 -15.14 -23.01 -10.99
C LYS A 286 -15.26 -24.28 -11.84
N LYS A 287 -15.71 -24.10 -13.09
CA LYS A 287 -15.90 -25.16 -14.10
C LYS A 287 -15.13 -24.85 -15.38
N VAL A 288 -15.16 -25.75 -16.33
CA VAL A 288 -14.56 -25.56 -17.65
C VAL A 288 -15.02 -24.24 -18.29
N GLY A 289 -14.05 -23.46 -18.79
CA GLY A 289 -14.26 -22.12 -19.34
C GLY A 289 -14.16 -20.98 -18.32
N ASP A 290 -14.06 -21.28 -17.03
CA ASP A 290 -13.89 -20.24 -16.00
C ASP A 290 -12.41 -19.87 -15.84
N LYS A 291 -12.19 -18.56 -15.60
CA LYS A 291 -10.87 -18.03 -15.31
C LYS A 291 -10.44 -18.33 -13.88
N VAL A 292 -9.16 -18.64 -13.73
CA VAL A 292 -8.50 -18.88 -12.43
C VAL A 292 -7.26 -18.01 -12.31
N PHE A 293 -6.99 -17.54 -11.09
CA PHE A 293 -5.96 -16.54 -10.84
C PHE A 293 -4.80 -17.09 -10.02
N SER A 294 -3.61 -16.63 -10.35
CA SER A 294 -2.37 -16.94 -9.63
C SER A 294 -2.48 -16.56 -8.15
N GLY A 295 -2.01 -17.45 -7.28
CA GLY A 295 -2.03 -17.27 -5.82
C GLY A 295 -3.30 -17.73 -5.12
N THR A 296 -4.35 -18.12 -5.85
CA THR A 296 -5.53 -18.77 -5.27
C THR A 296 -5.26 -20.24 -4.99
N PHE A 297 -6.01 -20.85 -4.05
CA PHE A 297 -5.78 -22.22 -3.63
C PHE A 297 -6.92 -23.13 -4.06
N ASN A 298 -6.58 -24.27 -4.66
CA ASN A 298 -7.54 -25.30 -5.01
C ASN A 298 -7.85 -26.20 -3.80
N SER A 299 -9.14 -26.37 -3.45
CA SER A 299 -9.53 -27.08 -2.23
C SER A 299 -9.59 -28.59 -2.41
N HIS A 300 -10.40 -29.12 -3.34
CA HIS A 300 -10.82 -30.52 -3.28
C HIS A 300 -10.53 -31.39 -4.51
N THR A 301 -10.68 -30.86 -5.71
CA THR A 301 -10.60 -31.67 -6.95
C THR A 301 -9.41 -31.25 -7.81
N SER A 302 -8.85 -32.15 -8.61
CA SER A 302 -7.81 -31.79 -9.57
C SER A 302 -8.43 -31.38 -10.91
N PHE A 303 -7.87 -30.36 -11.55
CA PHE A 303 -8.29 -29.92 -12.88
C PHE A 303 -7.09 -29.57 -13.75
N LEU A 304 -7.33 -29.50 -15.06
CA LEU A 304 -6.37 -28.97 -16.03
C LEU A 304 -6.75 -27.53 -16.41
N MET A 305 -5.75 -26.67 -16.44
CA MET A 305 -5.89 -25.30 -16.88
C MET A 305 -4.92 -24.96 -18.00
N LYS A 306 -5.29 -24.07 -18.88
CA LYS A 306 -4.43 -23.48 -19.90
C LYS A 306 -3.92 -22.13 -19.39
N ALA A 307 -2.62 -21.95 -19.32
CA ALA A 307 -2.02 -20.67 -18.90
C ALA A 307 -2.37 -19.56 -19.90
N THR A 308 -2.95 -18.47 -19.41
CA THR A 308 -3.26 -17.26 -20.19
C THR A 308 -2.20 -16.19 -20.00
N GLN A 309 -1.42 -16.27 -18.90
CA GLN A 309 -0.35 -15.34 -18.57
C GLN A 309 0.92 -16.10 -18.17
N ASN A 310 2.06 -15.42 -18.29
CA ASN A 310 3.33 -15.86 -17.70
C ASN A 310 3.46 -15.33 -16.26
N ASN A 311 4.48 -15.80 -15.52
CA ASN A 311 4.68 -15.40 -14.12
C ASN A 311 4.79 -13.88 -13.93
N LYS A 312 5.52 -13.16 -14.80
CA LYS A 312 5.74 -11.71 -14.66
C LYS A 312 4.46 -10.91 -14.78
N ASN A 313 3.55 -11.35 -15.61
CA ASN A 313 2.28 -10.67 -15.89
C ASN A 313 1.10 -11.27 -15.11
N SER A 314 1.34 -12.28 -14.26
CA SER A 314 0.28 -12.88 -13.44
C SER A 314 -0.31 -11.88 -12.45
N THR A 315 -1.60 -12.07 -12.12
CA THR A 315 -2.34 -11.23 -11.16
C THR A 315 -1.59 -11.10 -9.84
N LEU A 316 -1.05 -12.19 -9.29
CA LEU A 316 -0.29 -12.17 -8.04
C LEU A 316 0.98 -11.31 -8.17
N SER A 317 1.72 -11.43 -9.27
CA SER A 317 2.93 -10.62 -9.50
C SER A 317 2.61 -9.14 -9.61
N GLN A 318 1.52 -8.76 -10.27
CA GLN A 318 1.07 -7.38 -10.36
C GLN A 318 0.64 -6.82 -8.99
N ILE A 319 -0.06 -7.61 -8.17
CA ILE A 319 -0.43 -7.24 -6.81
C ILE A 319 0.83 -7.03 -5.96
N ILE A 320 1.81 -7.93 -6.03
CA ILE A 320 3.08 -7.80 -5.32
C ILE A 320 3.79 -6.51 -5.73
N GLU A 321 3.82 -6.20 -7.03
CA GLU A 321 4.40 -4.96 -7.54
C GLU A 321 3.65 -3.72 -7.04
N MET A 322 2.32 -3.73 -7.04
CA MET A 322 1.51 -2.64 -6.46
C MET A 322 1.81 -2.42 -4.99
N ILE A 323 1.85 -3.50 -4.20
CA ILE A 323 2.19 -3.44 -2.78
C ILE A 323 3.58 -2.83 -2.58
N HIS A 324 4.57 -3.27 -3.36
CA HIS A 324 5.93 -2.77 -3.30
C HIS A 324 6.00 -1.28 -3.69
N ASN A 325 5.31 -0.88 -4.74
CA ASN A 325 5.24 0.51 -5.18
C ASN A 325 4.52 1.41 -4.16
N ALA A 326 3.42 0.93 -3.56
CA ALA A 326 2.71 1.65 -2.52
C ALA A 326 3.58 1.89 -1.27
N GLN A 327 4.43 0.93 -0.92
CA GLN A 327 5.37 1.07 0.20
C GLN A 327 6.54 2.01 -0.11
N ASN A 328 6.99 2.07 -1.35
CA ASN A 328 8.15 2.86 -1.77
C ASN A 328 7.77 4.30 -2.16
N SER A 329 6.53 4.53 -2.56
CA SER A 329 6.05 5.86 -2.93
C SER A 329 5.82 6.74 -1.69
N LYS A 330 6.00 8.05 -1.86
CA LYS A 330 5.74 9.03 -0.80
C LYS A 330 4.49 9.85 -1.12
N ALA A 331 3.54 9.85 -0.19
CA ALA A 331 2.41 10.77 -0.18
C ALA A 331 2.90 12.23 -0.05
N GLU A 332 2.12 13.20 -0.52
CA GLU A 332 2.49 14.63 -0.41
C GLU A 332 2.65 15.09 1.04
N ILE A 333 1.77 14.62 1.92
CA ILE A 333 1.85 14.90 3.36
C ILE A 333 3.16 14.37 3.97
N SER A 334 3.70 13.25 3.45
CA SER A 334 5.00 12.70 3.88
C SER A 334 6.16 13.63 3.47
N ARG A 335 6.11 14.18 2.26
CA ARG A 335 7.13 15.11 1.77
C ARG A 335 7.18 16.41 2.59
N LEU A 336 6.00 16.88 3.03
CA LEU A 336 5.93 18.05 3.93
C LEU A 336 6.59 17.73 5.28
N ALA A 337 6.27 16.59 5.88
CA ALA A 337 6.88 16.15 7.14
C ALA A 337 8.41 16.01 7.02
N ASP A 338 8.89 15.46 5.91
CA ASP A 338 10.32 15.32 5.62
C ASP A 338 11.02 16.69 5.51
N LYS A 339 10.39 17.65 4.84
CA LYS A 339 10.91 19.03 4.73
C LYS A 339 11.03 19.69 6.09
N VAL A 340 10.01 19.57 6.93
CA VAL A 340 10.03 20.09 8.29
C VAL A 340 11.15 19.42 9.11
N SER A 341 11.25 18.10 9.08
CA SER A 341 12.29 17.34 9.78
C SER A 341 13.72 17.78 9.40
N SER A 342 13.94 18.13 8.15
CA SER A 342 15.26 18.54 7.65
C SER A 342 15.75 19.90 8.17
N VAL A 343 14.83 20.78 8.55
CA VAL A 343 15.14 22.09 9.14
C VAL A 343 15.18 21.95 10.67
N PHE A 344 14.35 21.10 11.23
CA PHE A 344 14.15 20.94 12.66
C PHE A 344 15.45 20.53 13.39
N VAL A 345 16.17 19.50 12.90
CA VAL A 345 17.38 18.99 13.58
C VAL A 345 18.49 20.04 13.70
N PRO A 346 18.88 20.77 12.64
CA PRO A 346 19.84 21.88 12.79
C PRO A 346 19.37 22.97 13.74
N SER A 347 18.07 23.33 13.68
CA SER A 347 17.50 24.37 14.57
C SER A 347 17.57 23.98 16.04
N VAL A 348 17.31 22.71 16.35
CA VAL A 348 17.40 22.19 17.72
C VAL A 348 18.83 22.22 18.23
N ILE A 349 19.82 21.84 17.42
CA ILE A 349 21.25 21.93 17.83
C ILE A 349 21.58 23.40 18.19
N THR A 350 21.12 24.35 17.38
CA THR A 350 21.30 25.78 17.66
C THR A 350 20.63 26.20 18.95
N ILE A 351 19.38 25.79 19.19
CA ILE A 351 18.63 26.08 20.43
C ILE A 351 19.35 25.48 21.64
N ALA A 352 19.84 24.24 21.55
CA ALA A 352 20.58 23.60 22.63
C ALA A 352 21.85 24.34 22.99
N ILE A 353 22.64 24.79 21.98
CA ILE A 353 23.84 25.60 22.20
C ILE A 353 23.48 26.95 22.83
N LEU A 354 22.46 27.62 22.33
CA LEU A 354 22.01 28.90 22.89
C LEU A 354 21.56 28.74 24.34
N ALA A 355 20.75 27.72 24.63
CA ALA A 355 20.30 27.43 25.98
C ALA A 355 21.48 27.12 26.92
N PHE A 356 22.48 26.35 26.45
CA PHE A 356 23.70 26.10 27.20
C PHE A 356 24.44 27.40 27.58
N VAL A 357 24.66 28.28 26.60
CA VAL A 357 25.34 29.57 26.82
C VAL A 357 24.55 30.47 27.77
N VAL A 358 23.23 30.56 27.58
CA VAL A 358 22.35 31.35 28.46
C VAL A 358 22.43 30.88 29.90
N TRP A 359 22.38 29.56 30.14
CA TRP A 359 22.47 29.01 31.50
C TRP A 359 23.85 29.14 32.13
N LEU A 360 24.94 29.17 31.36
CA LEU A 360 26.27 29.50 31.86
C LEU A 360 26.34 30.93 32.44
N ILE A 361 25.59 31.88 31.85
CA ILE A 361 25.62 33.29 32.17
C ILE A 361 24.61 33.66 33.28
N ILE A 362 23.36 33.11 33.19
CA ILE A 362 22.21 33.55 34.01
C ILE A 362 21.99 32.67 35.24
N ALA A 363 22.72 31.54 35.38
CA ALA A 363 22.47 30.64 36.48
C ALA A 363 22.66 31.33 37.87
N PRO A 364 21.85 30.93 38.87
CA PRO A 364 21.61 31.74 40.06
C PRO A 364 22.75 31.70 41.11
N LYS A 365 23.81 30.91 40.91
CA LYS A 365 24.93 30.83 41.88
C LYS A 365 26.22 31.34 41.26
N PRO A 366 27.08 31.98 42.05
CA PRO A 366 28.39 32.46 41.59
C PRO A 366 29.41 31.35 41.30
N ASP A 367 29.03 30.08 41.47
CA ASP A 367 29.92 28.93 41.25
C ASP A 367 29.84 28.49 39.79
N PHE A 368 30.96 28.57 39.07
CA PHE A 368 31.07 28.18 37.66
C PHE A 368 30.69 26.69 37.43
N TRP A 369 31.10 25.80 38.33
CA TRP A 369 30.83 24.38 38.17
C TRP A 369 29.36 24.03 38.36
N TRP A 370 28.64 24.72 39.22
CA TRP A 370 27.22 24.60 39.41
C TRP A 370 26.45 25.07 38.15
N ASN A 371 26.86 26.22 37.60
CA ASN A 371 26.27 26.78 36.39
C ASN A 371 26.54 25.88 35.20
N PHE A 372 27.75 25.35 35.06
CA PHE A 372 28.12 24.37 34.03
C PHE A 372 27.27 23.11 34.11
N LYS A 373 27.04 22.59 35.33
CA LYS A 373 26.17 21.44 35.57
C LYS A 373 24.77 21.66 34.98
N ILE A 374 24.09 22.76 35.35
CA ILE A 374 22.75 23.08 34.90
C ILE A 374 22.74 23.28 33.39
N ALA A 375 23.69 24.06 32.87
CA ALA A 375 23.79 24.32 31.43
C ALA A 375 23.94 23.00 30.63
N LEU A 376 24.75 22.05 31.13
CA LEU A 376 24.90 20.76 30.48
C LEU A 376 23.65 19.89 30.56
N GLU A 377 22.95 19.86 31.70
CA GLU A 377 21.69 19.13 31.85
C GLU A 377 20.65 19.65 30.86
N VAL A 378 20.54 20.96 30.72
CA VAL A 378 19.66 21.62 29.73
C VAL A 378 20.07 21.27 28.32
N PHE A 379 21.36 21.38 27.97
CA PHE A 379 21.88 21.07 26.66
C PHE A 379 21.54 19.63 26.24
N VAL A 380 21.85 18.66 27.11
CA VAL A 380 21.59 17.24 26.85
C VAL A 380 20.09 16.97 26.77
N SER A 381 19.29 17.54 27.72
CA SER A 381 17.84 17.37 27.72
C SER A 381 17.19 17.88 26.43
N VAL A 382 17.59 19.07 25.96
CA VAL A 382 17.08 19.66 24.71
C VAL A 382 17.44 18.79 23.50
N LEU A 383 18.69 18.29 23.41
CA LEU A 383 19.11 17.42 22.32
C LEU A 383 18.32 16.10 22.30
N VAL A 384 18.13 15.49 23.47
CA VAL A 384 17.45 14.20 23.59
C VAL A 384 15.97 14.30 23.27
N ILE A 385 15.25 15.25 23.91
CA ILE A 385 13.79 15.38 23.73
C ILE A 385 13.40 15.77 22.30
N SER A 386 14.27 16.49 21.63
CA SER A 386 13.98 17.03 20.29
C SER A 386 14.17 16.03 19.16
N CYS A 387 14.33 14.74 19.46
CA CYS A 387 14.38 13.74 18.41
C CYS A 387 13.06 13.68 17.64
N PRO A 388 13.04 13.90 16.30
CA PRO A 388 11.83 13.80 15.50
C PRO A 388 11.50 12.34 15.11
N CYS A 389 11.72 11.38 16.01
CA CYS A 389 11.58 9.94 15.76
C CYS A 389 10.15 9.58 15.34
N ALA A 390 9.16 10.10 16.07
CA ALA A 390 7.75 9.87 15.82
C ALA A 390 7.27 10.46 14.48
N LEU A 391 7.80 11.64 14.11
CA LEU A 391 7.46 12.32 12.85
C LEU A 391 7.80 11.47 11.63
N GLY A 392 8.96 10.80 11.65
CA GLY A 392 9.40 9.94 10.57
C GLY A 392 8.59 8.66 10.40
N LEU A 393 7.83 8.27 11.42
CA LEU A 393 6.99 7.06 11.43
C LEU A 393 5.52 7.36 11.14
N ALA A 394 5.07 8.57 11.40
CA ALA A 394 3.66 8.96 11.37
C ALA A 394 2.96 8.58 10.07
N THR A 395 3.55 8.91 8.92
CA THR A 395 2.95 8.63 7.61
C THR A 395 3.19 7.19 7.16
N PRO A 396 4.44 6.66 7.16
CA PRO A 396 4.70 5.31 6.62
C PRO A 396 3.96 4.20 7.38
N MET A 397 3.84 4.31 8.70
CA MET A 397 3.13 3.30 9.50
C MET A 397 1.62 3.29 9.22
N SER A 398 1.01 4.47 9.10
CA SER A 398 -0.42 4.57 8.76
C SER A 398 -0.72 4.02 7.37
N ILE A 399 0.11 4.33 6.36
CA ILE A 399 -0.03 3.80 5.00
C ILE A 399 0.14 2.28 4.98
N LEU A 400 1.13 1.76 5.70
CA LEU A 400 1.40 0.32 5.76
C LEU A 400 0.19 -0.45 6.34
N VAL A 401 -0.35 0.03 7.48
CA VAL A 401 -1.53 -0.60 8.11
C VAL A 401 -2.79 -0.40 7.25
N ALA A 402 -2.94 0.75 6.58
CA ALA A 402 -4.04 0.99 5.65
C ALA A 402 -4.00 0.04 4.45
N ASN A 403 -2.83 -0.18 3.85
CA ASN A 403 -2.67 -1.13 2.74
C ASN A 403 -2.96 -2.57 3.17
N GLN A 404 -2.55 -2.97 4.39
CA GLN A 404 -2.92 -4.26 4.95
C GLN A 404 -4.44 -4.38 5.10
N LYS A 405 -5.11 -3.32 5.58
CA LYS A 405 -6.57 -3.31 5.70
C LYS A 405 -7.25 -3.31 4.32
N ALA A 406 -6.72 -2.55 3.36
CA ALA A 406 -7.21 -2.54 1.98
C ALA A 406 -7.17 -3.93 1.34
N SER A 407 -6.04 -4.64 1.46
CA SER A 407 -5.89 -6.01 0.96
C SER A 407 -6.93 -6.95 1.57
N SER A 408 -7.23 -6.83 2.89
CA SER A 408 -8.30 -7.63 3.52
C SER A 408 -9.71 -7.28 3.02
N LEU A 409 -9.86 -6.20 2.26
CA LEU A 409 -11.10 -5.76 1.60
C LEU A 409 -11.07 -6.02 0.08
N GLY A 410 -10.10 -6.77 -0.42
CA GLY A 410 -9.92 -7.00 -1.86
C GLY A 410 -9.54 -5.74 -2.64
N LEU A 411 -8.97 -4.73 -1.99
CA LEU A 411 -8.57 -3.44 -2.54
C LEU A 411 -7.05 -3.30 -2.58
N PHE A 412 -6.51 -2.86 -3.70
CA PHE A 412 -5.08 -2.64 -3.86
C PHE A 412 -4.82 -1.24 -4.42
N PHE A 413 -4.08 -0.43 -3.66
CA PHE A 413 -3.65 0.90 -4.08
C PHE A 413 -2.28 0.81 -4.77
N LYS A 414 -2.16 1.41 -5.93
CA LYS A 414 -0.92 1.45 -6.71
C LYS A 414 0.20 2.16 -5.99
N ASP A 415 -0.12 3.26 -5.33
CA ASP A 415 0.84 4.06 -4.59
C ASP A 415 0.19 4.85 -3.44
N ALA A 416 1.03 5.46 -2.60
CA ALA A 416 0.57 6.28 -1.49
C ALA A 416 -0.14 7.57 -1.92
N LYS A 417 0.11 8.05 -3.15
CA LYS A 417 -0.57 9.24 -3.69
C LYS A 417 -2.00 8.90 -4.07
N SER A 418 -2.22 7.73 -4.68
CA SER A 418 -3.56 7.23 -5.01
C SER A 418 -4.42 7.10 -3.74
N LEU A 419 -3.84 6.57 -2.64
CA LEU A 419 -4.49 6.54 -1.33
C LEU A 419 -4.79 7.96 -0.81
N GLU A 420 -3.87 8.93 -0.96
CA GLU A 420 -4.09 10.30 -0.51
C GLU A 420 -5.13 11.03 -1.34
N LYS A 421 -5.13 10.87 -2.66
CA LYS A 421 -6.06 11.52 -3.59
C LYS A 421 -7.48 11.01 -3.47
N ALA A 422 -7.68 9.71 -3.20
CA ALA A 422 -9.01 9.11 -3.11
C ALA A 422 -9.93 9.81 -2.08
N ARG A 423 -9.38 10.37 -1.01
CA ARG A 423 -10.15 11.16 -0.02
C ARG A 423 -10.63 12.51 -0.53
N LEU A 424 -9.99 13.06 -1.56
CA LEU A 424 -10.27 14.40 -2.10
C LEU A 424 -11.32 14.36 -3.21
N VAL A 425 -11.68 13.18 -3.67
CA VAL A 425 -12.65 12.97 -4.74
C VAL A 425 -13.98 13.63 -4.38
N ASN A 426 -14.49 14.46 -5.29
CA ASN A 426 -15.78 15.11 -5.17
C ASN A 426 -16.75 14.76 -6.32
N THR A 427 -16.26 14.06 -7.34
CA THR A 427 -17.06 13.56 -8.45
C THR A 427 -16.59 12.17 -8.85
N ILE A 428 -17.53 11.21 -8.92
CA ILE A 428 -17.27 9.86 -9.42
C ILE A 428 -17.99 9.68 -10.75
N VAL A 429 -17.22 9.25 -11.71
CA VAL A 429 -17.69 8.91 -13.05
C VAL A 429 -17.70 7.39 -13.19
N PHE A 430 -18.85 6.81 -13.42
CA PHE A 430 -19.03 5.38 -13.62
C PHE A 430 -19.16 5.04 -15.10
N ASP A 431 -18.46 4.00 -15.56
CA ASP A 431 -18.89 3.28 -16.75
C ASP A 431 -20.08 2.39 -16.40
N LYS A 432 -20.91 2.03 -17.39
CA LYS A 432 -22.07 1.17 -17.17
C LYS A 432 -21.70 -0.31 -17.20
N THR A 433 -21.22 -0.77 -18.35
CA THR A 433 -21.10 -2.20 -18.68
C THR A 433 -19.95 -2.86 -17.94
N GLY A 434 -20.21 -3.98 -17.23
CA GLY A 434 -19.19 -4.66 -16.45
C GLY A 434 -18.79 -3.94 -15.15
N THR A 435 -19.17 -2.67 -14.98
CA THR A 435 -18.90 -1.85 -13.80
C THR A 435 -20.11 -1.79 -12.86
N LEU A 436 -21.18 -1.12 -13.27
CA LEU A 436 -22.45 -1.09 -12.52
C LEU A 436 -23.33 -2.31 -12.80
N THR A 437 -23.13 -2.96 -13.95
CA THR A 437 -23.86 -4.15 -14.40
C THR A 437 -22.95 -5.37 -14.39
N ASN A 438 -23.57 -6.55 -14.52
CA ASN A 438 -22.81 -7.83 -14.50
C ASN A 438 -21.96 -8.03 -15.77
N GLY A 439 -22.18 -7.27 -16.84
CA GLY A 439 -21.53 -7.44 -18.15
C GLY A 439 -21.90 -8.75 -18.85
N LYS A 440 -22.97 -9.39 -18.40
CA LYS A 440 -23.54 -10.65 -18.95
C LYS A 440 -25.01 -10.42 -19.23
N PRO A 441 -25.36 -9.97 -20.46
CA PRO A 441 -26.75 -9.77 -20.84
C PRO A 441 -27.54 -11.07 -20.73
N VAL A 442 -28.70 -11.00 -20.07
CA VAL A 442 -29.64 -12.13 -19.94
C VAL A 442 -30.87 -11.85 -20.78
N VAL A 443 -31.50 -12.91 -21.33
CA VAL A 443 -32.72 -12.80 -22.09
C VAL A 443 -33.87 -12.44 -21.15
N LYS A 444 -34.48 -11.28 -21.39
CA LYS A 444 -35.62 -10.75 -20.65
C LYS A 444 -36.95 -11.26 -21.21
N SER A 445 -37.11 -11.14 -22.52
CA SER A 445 -38.31 -11.57 -23.24
C SER A 445 -37.94 -12.08 -24.63
N VAL A 446 -38.81 -12.90 -25.19
CA VAL A 446 -38.70 -13.43 -26.57
C VAL A 446 -40.00 -13.23 -27.27
N HIS A 447 -39.97 -12.54 -28.43
CA HIS A 447 -41.09 -12.37 -29.31
C HIS A 447 -40.91 -13.30 -30.50
N SER A 448 -41.68 -14.36 -30.59
CA SER A 448 -41.58 -15.39 -31.62
C SER A 448 -42.76 -15.38 -32.59
N LYS A 449 -42.47 -15.54 -33.87
CA LYS A 449 -43.49 -15.78 -34.92
C LYS A 449 -43.68 -17.26 -35.24
N ILE A 450 -42.78 -18.11 -34.73
CA ILE A 450 -42.78 -19.57 -34.84
C ILE A 450 -42.88 -20.19 -33.46
N GLU A 451 -42.89 -21.51 -33.36
CA GLU A 451 -42.85 -22.18 -32.07
C GLU A 451 -41.60 -21.75 -31.26
N LEU A 452 -41.80 -21.38 -30.00
CA LEU A 452 -40.73 -20.84 -29.15
C LEU A 452 -39.51 -21.77 -29.05
N LEU A 453 -39.77 -23.08 -28.87
CA LEU A 453 -38.69 -24.08 -28.74
C LEU A 453 -37.87 -24.16 -30.02
N GLU A 454 -38.51 -24.01 -31.19
CA GLU A 454 -37.84 -24.02 -32.49
C GLU A 454 -36.97 -22.75 -32.68
N LEU A 455 -37.49 -21.57 -32.30
CA LEU A 455 -36.71 -20.32 -32.33
C LEU A 455 -35.47 -20.42 -31.43
N LEU A 456 -35.66 -20.94 -30.21
CA LEU A 456 -34.54 -21.14 -29.25
C LEU A 456 -33.51 -22.16 -29.78
N SER A 457 -33.98 -23.23 -30.44
CA SER A 457 -33.13 -24.22 -31.06
C SER A 457 -32.26 -23.63 -32.17
N LEU A 458 -32.85 -22.83 -33.05
CA LEU A 458 -32.16 -22.17 -34.16
C LEU A 458 -31.13 -21.14 -33.63
N ALA A 459 -31.59 -20.20 -32.81
CA ALA A 459 -30.74 -19.13 -32.29
C ALA A 459 -29.62 -19.68 -31.42
N GLY A 460 -29.93 -20.60 -30.48
CA GLY A 460 -28.95 -21.20 -29.57
C GLY A 460 -27.90 -22.01 -30.31
N SER A 461 -28.26 -22.71 -31.38
CA SER A 461 -27.33 -23.51 -32.19
C SER A 461 -26.35 -22.64 -32.98
N ILE A 462 -26.84 -21.53 -33.57
CA ILE A 462 -26.00 -20.60 -34.32
C ILE A 462 -25.07 -19.85 -33.40
N GLU A 463 -25.59 -19.30 -32.28
CA GLU A 463 -24.84 -18.51 -31.34
C GLU A 463 -23.83 -19.33 -30.49
N LYS A 464 -23.98 -20.67 -30.45
CA LYS A 464 -22.98 -21.56 -29.86
C LYS A 464 -21.59 -21.42 -30.51
N SER A 465 -21.53 -21.00 -31.77
CA SER A 465 -20.31 -20.76 -32.52
C SER A 465 -19.73 -19.36 -32.35
N SER A 466 -20.37 -18.50 -31.54
CA SER A 466 -19.99 -17.12 -31.28
C SER A 466 -19.45 -16.98 -29.86
N GLU A 467 -18.33 -16.28 -29.69
CA GLU A 467 -17.77 -15.97 -28.35
C GLU A 467 -18.38 -14.68 -27.76
N HIS A 468 -19.28 -14.02 -28.48
CA HIS A 468 -19.84 -12.76 -28.03
C HIS A 468 -20.69 -12.92 -26.76
N VAL A 469 -20.65 -11.95 -25.83
CA VAL A 469 -21.37 -12.04 -24.54
C VAL A 469 -22.89 -12.16 -24.72
N ILE A 470 -23.46 -11.53 -25.76
CA ILE A 470 -24.87 -11.65 -26.13
C ILE A 470 -25.20 -13.08 -26.57
N ALA A 471 -24.32 -13.70 -27.35
CA ALA A 471 -24.47 -15.08 -27.81
C ALA A 471 -24.55 -16.06 -26.63
N LYS A 472 -23.64 -15.89 -25.63
CA LYS A 472 -23.66 -16.70 -24.43
C LYS A 472 -24.99 -16.63 -23.68
N GLY A 473 -25.58 -15.42 -23.58
CA GLY A 473 -26.89 -15.21 -22.94
C GLY A 473 -28.01 -15.96 -23.64
N ILE A 474 -28.02 -15.95 -24.97
CA ILE A 474 -29.04 -16.65 -25.80
C ILE A 474 -28.84 -18.19 -25.67
N VAL A 475 -27.62 -18.67 -25.73
CA VAL A 475 -27.28 -20.10 -25.58
C VAL A 475 -27.69 -20.63 -24.21
N GLU A 476 -27.41 -19.86 -23.13
CA GLU A 476 -27.78 -20.23 -21.77
C GLU A 476 -29.28 -20.31 -21.58
N TYR A 477 -30.02 -19.30 -22.10
CA TYR A 477 -31.46 -19.27 -22.09
C TYR A 477 -32.11 -20.43 -22.88
N ALA A 478 -31.51 -20.82 -24.00
CA ALA A 478 -31.94 -21.98 -24.78
C ALA A 478 -31.70 -23.30 -24.04
N LYS A 479 -30.56 -23.44 -23.39
CA LYS A 479 -30.22 -24.62 -22.55
C LYS A 479 -31.14 -24.77 -21.34
N GLU A 480 -31.44 -23.68 -20.64
CA GLU A 480 -32.35 -23.71 -19.47
C GLU A 480 -33.74 -24.20 -19.81
N ARG A 481 -34.16 -24.00 -21.08
CA ARG A 481 -35.46 -24.46 -21.60
C ARG A 481 -35.40 -25.78 -22.33
N ASN A 482 -34.23 -26.49 -22.27
CA ASN A 482 -34.01 -27.76 -22.93
C ASN A 482 -34.24 -27.74 -24.44
N ALA A 483 -33.97 -26.61 -25.12
CA ALA A 483 -34.11 -26.51 -26.56
C ALA A 483 -33.04 -27.41 -27.25
N PRO A 484 -33.45 -28.30 -28.18
CA PRO A 484 -32.55 -29.20 -28.88
C PRO A 484 -31.63 -28.40 -29.80
N LEU A 485 -30.33 -28.55 -29.66
CA LEU A 485 -29.36 -27.90 -30.55
C LEU A 485 -29.27 -28.68 -31.88
N LYS A 486 -29.37 -27.97 -32.99
CA LYS A 486 -29.27 -28.52 -34.36
C LYS A 486 -27.83 -28.44 -34.86
N GLU A 487 -27.49 -29.30 -35.83
CA GLU A 487 -26.22 -29.18 -36.54
C GLU A 487 -26.25 -27.98 -37.50
N MET A 488 -25.13 -27.23 -37.50
CA MET A 488 -24.95 -26.04 -38.31
C MET A 488 -23.83 -26.23 -39.32
N SER A 489 -24.01 -25.72 -40.51
CA SER A 489 -22.98 -25.73 -41.54
C SER A 489 -22.82 -24.30 -42.12
N GLU A 490 -21.72 -24.05 -42.80
CA GLU A 490 -21.41 -22.77 -43.45
C GLU A 490 -21.58 -21.54 -42.52
N VAL A 491 -21.09 -21.62 -41.28
CA VAL A 491 -21.18 -20.54 -40.31
C VAL A 491 -20.35 -19.34 -40.80
N LYS A 492 -20.97 -18.16 -40.89
CA LYS A 492 -20.32 -16.89 -41.29
C LYS A 492 -20.61 -15.81 -40.27
N VAL A 493 -19.56 -15.22 -39.70
CA VAL A 493 -19.66 -14.09 -38.79
C VAL A 493 -19.43 -12.79 -39.57
N LYS A 494 -20.35 -11.84 -39.42
CA LYS A 494 -20.19 -10.48 -39.94
C LYS A 494 -20.00 -9.54 -38.75
N THR A 495 -18.76 -9.16 -38.51
CA THR A 495 -18.37 -8.33 -37.35
C THR A 495 -19.21 -7.05 -37.28
N GLY A 496 -19.79 -6.78 -36.11
CA GLY A 496 -20.66 -5.62 -35.86
C GLY A 496 -22.12 -5.80 -36.27
N PHE A 497 -22.48 -6.89 -36.98
CA PHE A 497 -23.83 -7.14 -37.47
C PHE A 497 -24.47 -8.40 -36.89
N GLY A 498 -23.77 -9.54 -36.95
CA GLY A 498 -24.31 -10.81 -36.47
C GLY A 498 -23.66 -12.04 -37.08
N ILE A 499 -24.32 -13.16 -36.94
CA ILE A 499 -23.88 -14.48 -37.39
C ILE A 499 -24.96 -15.15 -38.27
N SER A 500 -24.55 -15.88 -39.28
CA SER A 500 -25.44 -16.66 -40.14
C SER A 500 -24.92 -18.07 -40.33
N ALA A 501 -25.81 -19.04 -40.46
CA ALA A 501 -25.44 -20.43 -40.72
C ALA A 501 -26.53 -21.13 -41.53
N LYS A 502 -26.17 -22.20 -42.24
CA LYS A 502 -27.10 -23.14 -42.84
C LYS A 502 -27.49 -24.24 -41.85
N THR A 503 -28.80 -24.44 -41.73
CA THR A 503 -29.37 -25.50 -40.86
C THR A 503 -30.63 -26.08 -41.46
N ASP A 504 -31.07 -27.17 -40.88
CA ASP A 504 -32.35 -27.80 -41.26
C ASP A 504 -33.54 -27.03 -40.62
N TYR A 505 -34.36 -26.41 -41.45
CA TYR A 505 -35.55 -25.71 -41.02
C TYR A 505 -36.75 -26.19 -41.86
N GLN A 506 -37.78 -26.75 -41.20
CA GLN A 506 -38.96 -27.33 -41.81
C GLN A 506 -38.67 -28.36 -42.93
N GLY A 507 -37.58 -29.15 -42.78
CA GLY A 507 -37.20 -30.17 -43.75
C GLY A 507 -36.38 -29.68 -44.95
N ALA A 508 -35.99 -28.40 -44.96
CA ALA A 508 -35.13 -27.83 -46.02
C ALA A 508 -33.86 -27.20 -45.38
N LYS A 509 -32.72 -27.23 -46.09
CA LYS A 509 -31.50 -26.52 -45.69
C LYS A 509 -31.62 -25.05 -46.02
N GLU A 510 -31.86 -24.24 -44.98
CA GLU A 510 -32.03 -22.79 -45.11
C GLU A 510 -30.93 -22.01 -44.39
N ILE A 511 -30.69 -20.77 -44.81
CA ILE A 511 -29.76 -19.87 -44.17
C ILE A 511 -30.52 -19.06 -43.10
N ILE A 512 -30.11 -19.23 -41.84
CA ILE A 512 -30.66 -18.46 -40.72
C ILE A 512 -29.63 -17.40 -40.31
N LYS A 513 -30.10 -16.19 -40.03
CA LYS A 513 -29.33 -15.05 -39.52
C LYS A 513 -29.73 -14.74 -38.08
N VAL A 514 -28.76 -14.43 -37.26
CA VAL A 514 -28.98 -13.87 -35.91
C VAL A 514 -28.11 -12.63 -35.75
N GLY A 515 -28.67 -11.48 -35.35
CA GLY A 515 -27.93 -10.23 -35.26
C GLY A 515 -28.79 -9.00 -35.05
N ASN A 516 -28.18 -7.81 -35.22
CA ASN A 516 -28.90 -6.53 -35.13
C ASN A 516 -29.79 -6.31 -36.36
N SER A 517 -30.67 -5.30 -36.33
CA SER A 517 -31.62 -4.99 -37.43
C SER A 517 -30.92 -4.66 -38.75
N GLU A 518 -29.69 -4.11 -38.72
CA GLU A 518 -28.93 -3.74 -39.92
C GLU A 518 -28.31 -4.97 -40.63
N PHE A 519 -28.34 -6.14 -40.01
CA PHE A 519 -27.86 -7.40 -40.60
C PHE A 519 -28.86 -7.98 -41.63
N PHE A 520 -30.09 -7.50 -41.57
CA PHE A 520 -31.16 -8.05 -42.37
C PHE A 520 -31.52 -7.11 -43.53
N ASN A 521 -31.97 -7.69 -44.63
CA ASN A 521 -32.68 -6.93 -45.67
C ASN A 521 -34.01 -6.40 -45.09
N PRO A 522 -34.71 -5.42 -45.73
CA PRO A 522 -35.89 -4.83 -45.14
C PRO A 522 -36.86 -5.88 -44.61
N ILE A 523 -36.99 -5.92 -43.28
CA ILE A 523 -37.89 -6.82 -42.57
C ILE A 523 -39.06 -5.99 -42.05
N ASN A 524 -40.28 -6.51 -42.13
CA ASN A 524 -41.41 -5.97 -41.36
C ASN A 524 -41.09 -6.15 -39.87
N THR A 525 -40.47 -5.14 -39.28
CA THR A 525 -40.06 -5.14 -37.87
C THR A 525 -41.31 -5.16 -36.99
N LEU A 526 -41.35 -6.07 -36.03
CA LEU A 526 -42.27 -5.98 -34.91
C LEU A 526 -41.96 -4.67 -34.17
N GLU A 527 -42.96 -3.80 -33.98
CA GLU A 527 -42.81 -2.65 -33.07
C GLU A 527 -42.66 -3.18 -31.64
N ILE A 528 -41.43 -3.45 -31.25
CA ILE A 528 -41.11 -3.87 -29.88
C ILE A 528 -40.94 -2.61 -29.06
N LYS A 529 -41.90 -2.35 -28.18
CA LYS A 529 -41.87 -1.21 -27.23
C LYS A 529 -41.06 -1.51 -25.97
N GLU A 530 -40.41 -2.68 -25.90
CA GLU A 530 -39.58 -3.07 -24.76
C GLU A 530 -38.16 -2.51 -24.90
N ASN A 531 -37.64 -1.98 -23.77
CA ASN A 531 -36.28 -1.49 -23.70
C ASN A 531 -35.32 -2.67 -23.44
N GLY A 532 -34.24 -2.75 -24.23
CA GLY A 532 -33.22 -3.78 -24.14
C GLY A 532 -32.33 -3.82 -25.38
N ILE A 533 -31.42 -4.78 -25.39
CA ILE A 533 -30.61 -5.11 -26.57
C ILE A 533 -31.47 -6.04 -27.44
N LEU A 534 -31.81 -5.60 -28.63
CA LEU A 534 -32.64 -6.37 -29.56
C LEU A 534 -31.75 -7.24 -30.45
N VAL A 535 -31.99 -8.54 -30.46
CA VAL A 535 -31.32 -9.52 -31.34
C VAL A 535 -32.38 -10.19 -32.17
N PHE A 536 -32.31 -9.96 -33.46
CA PHE A 536 -33.26 -10.46 -34.44
C PHE A 536 -32.83 -11.84 -34.96
N VAL A 537 -33.77 -12.72 -35.17
CA VAL A 537 -33.58 -14.04 -35.81
C VAL A 537 -34.48 -14.11 -37.04
N GLY A 538 -33.88 -14.39 -38.17
CA GLY A 538 -34.62 -14.47 -39.43
C GLY A 538 -34.01 -15.46 -40.43
N ARG A 539 -34.77 -15.88 -41.41
CA ARG A 539 -34.33 -16.70 -42.53
C ARG A 539 -34.18 -15.89 -43.81
N VAL A 540 -33.22 -16.25 -44.61
CA VAL A 540 -33.01 -15.67 -45.94
C VAL A 540 -33.98 -16.30 -46.92
N ILE A 541 -34.90 -15.52 -47.47
CA ILE A 541 -35.81 -15.97 -48.54
C ILE A 541 -35.16 -15.74 -49.92
N SER A 542 -34.54 -14.58 -50.11
CA SER A 542 -33.85 -14.20 -51.33
C SER A 542 -32.70 -13.22 -51.04
N GLU A 543 -31.90 -12.87 -52.07
CA GLU A 543 -30.84 -11.86 -51.90
C GLU A 543 -31.32 -10.48 -51.43
N LYS A 544 -32.63 -10.19 -51.54
CA LYS A 544 -33.26 -8.89 -51.23
C LYS A 544 -34.27 -8.95 -50.09
N GLU A 545 -34.59 -10.14 -49.59
CA GLU A 545 -35.67 -10.31 -48.62
C GLU A 545 -35.32 -11.34 -47.56
N ASP A 546 -35.47 -10.96 -46.33
CA ASP A 546 -35.33 -11.82 -45.15
C ASP A 546 -36.69 -11.91 -44.41
N GLU A 547 -37.04 -13.09 -43.89
CA GLU A 547 -38.24 -13.27 -43.07
C GLU A 547 -37.86 -13.27 -41.60
N LEU A 548 -38.54 -12.44 -40.80
CA LEU A 548 -38.38 -12.39 -39.36
C LEU A 548 -39.08 -13.58 -38.69
N LEU A 549 -38.29 -14.41 -37.98
CA LEU A 549 -38.79 -15.54 -37.19
C LEU A 549 -39.02 -15.16 -35.72
N GLY A 550 -38.25 -14.22 -35.19
CA GLY A 550 -38.40 -13.74 -33.81
C GLY A 550 -37.35 -12.73 -33.40
N VAL A 551 -37.54 -12.20 -32.20
CA VAL A 551 -36.64 -11.20 -31.60
C VAL A 551 -36.41 -11.55 -30.13
N PHE A 552 -35.15 -11.55 -29.69
CA PHE A 552 -34.75 -11.63 -28.30
C PHE A 552 -34.55 -10.21 -27.80
N VAL A 553 -35.07 -9.95 -26.60
CA VAL A 553 -34.78 -8.72 -25.84
C VAL A 553 -33.88 -9.11 -24.68
N LEU A 554 -32.64 -8.61 -24.66
CA LEU A 554 -31.69 -8.88 -23.60
C LEU A 554 -31.48 -7.62 -22.75
N GLU A 555 -31.23 -7.82 -21.49
CA GLU A 555 -30.93 -6.73 -20.52
C GLU A 555 -29.69 -7.11 -19.69
N ASP A 556 -28.77 -6.17 -19.55
CA ASP A 556 -27.63 -6.34 -18.65
C ASP A 556 -28.01 -5.77 -17.28
N LEU A 557 -28.22 -6.69 -16.31
CA LEU A 557 -28.76 -6.35 -14.99
C LEU A 557 -27.71 -5.68 -14.11
N PRO A 558 -28.11 -4.68 -13.29
CA PRO A 558 -27.26 -4.10 -12.28
C PRO A 558 -26.75 -5.19 -11.29
N LYS A 559 -25.51 -5.00 -10.79
CA LYS A 559 -24.98 -5.82 -9.72
C LYS A 559 -25.78 -5.63 -8.44
N LYS A 560 -25.75 -6.61 -7.54
CA LYS A 560 -26.45 -6.52 -6.24
C LYS A 560 -25.88 -5.37 -5.38
N GLY A 561 -26.75 -4.60 -4.71
CA GLY A 561 -26.37 -3.56 -3.77
C GLY A 561 -25.85 -2.25 -4.38
N VAL A 562 -25.81 -2.11 -5.71
CA VAL A 562 -25.29 -0.89 -6.39
C VAL A 562 -26.05 0.35 -5.97
N LYS A 563 -27.37 0.30 -5.90
CA LYS A 563 -28.22 1.43 -5.50
C LYS A 563 -27.89 1.93 -4.09
N GLU A 564 -27.77 1.01 -3.16
CA GLU A 564 -27.42 1.29 -1.77
C GLU A 564 -26.03 1.92 -1.66
N HIS A 565 -25.05 1.40 -2.40
CA HIS A 565 -23.68 1.91 -2.34
C HIS A 565 -23.54 3.27 -3.06
N ILE A 566 -24.30 3.51 -4.13
CA ILE A 566 -24.37 4.86 -4.74
C ILE A 566 -24.98 5.85 -3.75
N ALA A 567 -26.05 5.49 -3.05
CA ALA A 567 -26.62 6.35 -2.01
C ALA A 567 -25.62 6.64 -0.89
N GLN A 568 -24.85 5.64 -0.43
CA GLN A 568 -23.78 5.83 0.56
C GLN A 568 -22.68 6.79 0.05
N ILE A 569 -22.28 6.68 -1.22
CA ILE A 569 -21.31 7.59 -1.86
C ILE A 569 -21.86 9.02 -1.88
N LYS A 570 -23.12 9.20 -2.26
CA LYS A 570 -23.78 10.53 -2.26
C LYS A 570 -23.89 11.14 -0.88
N ASN A 571 -24.11 10.34 0.16
CA ASN A 571 -24.12 10.78 1.56
C ASN A 571 -22.75 11.33 2.01
N LEU A 572 -21.65 10.99 1.33
CA LEU A 572 -20.34 11.61 1.53
C LEU A 572 -20.21 13.00 0.86
N GLY A 573 -21.25 13.48 0.18
CA GLY A 573 -21.23 14.74 -0.57
C GLY A 573 -20.51 14.63 -1.93
N ILE A 574 -20.45 13.44 -2.51
CA ILE A 574 -19.77 13.16 -3.78
C ILE A 574 -20.82 13.09 -4.90
N ASN A 575 -20.62 13.85 -5.98
CA ASN A 575 -21.45 13.82 -7.16
C ASN A 575 -21.21 12.55 -7.98
N THR A 576 -22.25 12.02 -8.59
CA THR A 576 -22.20 10.79 -9.38
C THR A 576 -22.63 11.03 -10.82
N LEU A 577 -21.85 10.54 -11.80
CA LEU A 577 -22.08 10.68 -13.22
C LEU A 577 -21.96 9.33 -13.91
N LEU A 578 -22.92 8.98 -14.78
CA LEU A 578 -22.85 7.77 -15.61
C LEU A 578 -22.45 8.13 -17.05
N LEU A 579 -21.39 7.49 -17.56
CA LEU A 579 -21.03 7.57 -18.98
C LEU A 579 -21.26 6.22 -19.64
N SER A 580 -22.08 6.19 -20.70
CA SER A 580 -22.39 4.94 -21.40
C SER A 580 -22.53 5.15 -22.92
N GLY A 581 -22.08 4.16 -23.68
CA GLY A 581 -22.32 4.07 -25.12
C GLY A 581 -23.76 3.69 -25.49
N ASP A 582 -24.59 3.31 -24.53
CA ASP A 582 -25.97 2.90 -24.74
C ASP A 582 -26.88 4.08 -25.13
N ASN A 583 -28.03 3.73 -25.67
CA ASN A 583 -29.06 4.71 -26.05
C ASN A 583 -29.60 5.46 -24.81
N ARG A 584 -30.15 6.66 -25.05
CA ARG A 584 -30.62 7.60 -24.04
C ARG A 584 -31.66 6.99 -23.08
N GLU A 585 -32.57 6.17 -23.60
CA GLU A 585 -33.67 5.61 -22.80
C GLU A 585 -33.16 4.58 -21.79
N ASN A 586 -32.28 3.69 -22.22
CA ASN A 586 -31.66 2.68 -21.35
C ASN A 586 -30.80 3.32 -20.27
N VAL A 587 -30.01 4.35 -20.62
CA VAL A 587 -29.15 5.07 -19.64
C VAL A 587 -30.02 5.84 -18.65
N LYS A 588 -31.06 6.54 -19.10
CA LYS A 588 -31.98 7.28 -18.24
C LYS A 588 -32.71 6.37 -17.26
N LYS A 589 -33.18 5.19 -17.71
CA LYS A 589 -33.78 4.19 -16.82
C LYS A 589 -32.80 3.75 -15.73
N CYS A 590 -31.58 3.39 -16.09
CA CYS A 590 -30.53 2.97 -15.19
C CYS A 590 -30.20 4.06 -14.13
N VAL A 591 -30.09 5.31 -14.57
CA VAL A 591 -29.81 6.46 -13.67
C VAL A 591 -30.93 6.66 -12.64
N LEU A 592 -32.19 6.60 -13.08
CA LEU A 592 -33.35 6.73 -12.18
C LEU A 592 -33.42 5.58 -11.17
N GLU A 593 -33.17 4.37 -11.65
CA GLU A 593 -33.19 3.15 -10.79
C GLU A 593 -32.10 3.16 -9.73
N LEU A 594 -30.86 3.56 -10.11
CA LEU A 594 -29.69 3.55 -9.25
C LEU A 594 -29.52 4.84 -8.43
N GLY A 595 -30.24 5.92 -8.78
CA GLY A 595 -30.18 7.20 -8.06
C GLY A 595 -28.92 8.02 -8.36
N ILE A 596 -28.32 7.87 -9.57
CA ILE A 596 -27.17 8.64 -10.05
C ILE A 596 -27.63 10.07 -10.41
N ASP A 597 -26.76 11.09 -10.24
CA ASP A 597 -27.15 12.50 -10.38
C ASP A 597 -27.27 12.96 -11.84
N ASP A 598 -26.35 12.53 -12.71
CA ASP A 598 -26.30 12.97 -14.11
C ASP A 598 -25.78 11.85 -15.02
N TYR A 599 -25.96 11.98 -16.33
CA TYR A 599 -25.52 10.98 -17.29
C TYR A 599 -25.19 11.55 -18.67
N ILE A 600 -24.36 10.81 -19.42
CA ILE A 600 -24.15 10.98 -20.88
C ILE A 600 -24.39 9.65 -21.55
N SER A 601 -25.31 9.64 -22.52
CA SER A 601 -25.65 8.49 -23.36
C SER A 601 -25.01 8.60 -24.75
N ASN A 602 -24.93 7.47 -25.47
CA ASN A 602 -24.30 7.38 -26.79
C ASN A 602 -22.82 7.87 -26.78
N ALA A 603 -22.14 7.77 -25.63
CA ALA A 603 -20.80 8.29 -25.45
C ALA A 603 -19.78 7.41 -26.17
N LYS A 604 -19.04 7.99 -27.12
CA LYS A 604 -17.83 7.36 -27.68
C LYS A 604 -16.67 7.48 -26.72
N PRO A 605 -15.62 6.67 -26.84
CA PRO A 605 -14.45 6.77 -25.96
C PRO A 605 -13.85 8.18 -25.85
N GLN A 606 -13.85 8.94 -26.95
CA GLN A 606 -13.37 10.33 -26.97
C GLN A 606 -14.27 11.27 -26.16
N ASP A 607 -15.59 11.06 -26.15
CA ASP A 607 -16.55 11.89 -25.41
C ASP A 607 -16.36 11.66 -23.90
N LYS A 608 -16.11 10.41 -23.48
CA LYS A 608 -15.79 10.08 -22.09
C LYS A 608 -14.52 10.81 -21.62
N LEU A 609 -13.45 10.79 -22.42
CA LEU A 609 -12.21 11.49 -22.13
C LEU A 609 -12.42 13.01 -22.04
N ASN A 610 -13.13 13.61 -23.00
CA ASN A 610 -13.42 15.04 -23.02
C ASN A 610 -14.23 15.48 -21.78
N LYS A 611 -15.20 14.66 -21.36
CA LYS A 611 -15.99 14.96 -20.17
C LYS A 611 -15.17 14.97 -18.90
N ILE A 612 -14.27 14.00 -18.70
CA ILE A 612 -13.36 13.98 -17.57
C ILE A 612 -12.45 15.22 -17.57
N LYS A 613 -11.94 15.60 -18.75
CA LYS A 613 -11.12 16.80 -18.90
C LYS A 613 -11.91 18.07 -18.53
N GLU A 614 -13.15 18.21 -19.01
CA GLU A 614 -14.06 19.33 -18.67
C GLU A 614 -14.29 19.43 -17.15
N LEU A 615 -14.56 18.31 -16.48
CA LEU A 615 -14.78 18.26 -15.04
C LEU A 615 -13.54 18.73 -14.27
N LYS A 616 -12.35 18.29 -14.68
CA LYS A 616 -11.07 18.71 -14.08
C LYS A 616 -10.78 20.20 -14.33
N GLU A 617 -11.06 20.73 -15.52
CA GLU A 617 -10.93 22.16 -15.83
C GLU A 617 -11.85 23.04 -14.95
N LYS A 618 -12.98 22.48 -14.51
CA LYS A 618 -13.89 23.09 -13.52
C LYS A 618 -13.40 22.96 -12.07
N GLY A 619 -12.20 22.42 -11.86
CA GLY A 619 -11.59 22.25 -10.54
C GLY A 619 -12.13 21.05 -9.74
N GLN A 620 -12.83 20.13 -10.38
CA GLN A 620 -13.29 18.90 -9.73
C GLN A 620 -12.17 17.86 -9.66
N ILE A 621 -12.16 17.10 -8.58
CA ILE A 621 -11.26 15.94 -8.40
C ILE A 621 -12.05 14.69 -8.76
N VAL A 622 -11.73 14.14 -9.94
CA VAL A 622 -12.52 13.13 -10.60
C VAL A 622 -11.97 11.74 -10.35
N MET A 623 -12.82 10.85 -9.85
CA MET A 623 -12.58 9.40 -9.85
C MET A 623 -13.32 8.77 -11.03
N MET A 624 -12.62 8.00 -11.86
CA MET A 624 -13.24 7.17 -12.90
C MET A 624 -13.24 5.71 -12.44
N VAL A 625 -14.42 5.08 -12.53
CA VAL A 625 -14.62 3.66 -12.21
C VAL A 625 -15.05 2.92 -13.48
N GLY A 626 -14.28 1.91 -13.87
CA GLY A 626 -14.51 1.16 -15.11
C GLY A 626 -13.96 -0.27 -15.05
N ASP A 627 -14.16 -1.03 -16.12
CA ASP A 627 -13.58 -2.37 -16.30
C ASP A 627 -12.18 -2.33 -16.97
N GLY A 628 -11.80 -1.17 -17.49
CA GLY A 628 -10.48 -0.88 -18.05
C GLY A 628 -10.23 -1.31 -19.48
N LEU A 629 -11.08 -2.13 -20.10
CA LEU A 629 -10.88 -2.60 -21.48
C LEU A 629 -11.12 -1.49 -22.51
N ASN A 630 -12.23 -0.80 -22.34
CA ASN A 630 -12.66 0.25 -23.28
C ASN A 630 -12.36 1.67 -22.78
N ASP A 631 -12.09 1.81 -21.48
CA ASP A 631 -12.01 3.09 -20.79
C ASP A 631 -10.60 3.50 -20.38
N ALA A 632 -9.57 2.75 -20.78
CA ALA A 632 -8.17 3.01 -20.41
C ALA A 632 -7.73 4.48 -20.61
N PRO A 633 -8.06 5.18 -21.72
CA PRO A 633 -7.71 6.59 -21.87
C PRO A 633 -8.41 7.50 -20.85
N SER A 634 -9.68 7.21 -20.53
CA SER A 634 -10.49 7.98 -19.57
C SER A 634 -10.01 7.74 -18.14
N LEU A 635 -9.69 6.49 -17.80
CA LEU A 635 -9.06 6.12 -16.51
C LEU A 635 -7.73 6.86 -16.33
N ALA A 636 -6.85 6.84 -17.33
CA ALA A 636 -5.56 7.53 -17.28
C ALA A 636 -5.68 9.06 -17.16
N MET A 637 -6.76 9.67 -17.65
CA MET A 637 -7.00 11.11 -17.55
C MET A 637 -7.58 11.52 -16.20
N SER A 638 -8.27 10.65 -15.49
CA SER A 638 -8.87 10.93 -14.18
C SER A 638 -7.81 11.22 -13.11
N ASP A 639 -8.22 11.79 -11.96
CA ASP A 639 -7.32 12.01 -10.82
C ASP A 639 -7.11 10.74 -10.01
N VAL A 640 -8.11 9.85 -10.01
CA VAL A 640 -8.07 8.51 -9.42
C VAL A 640 -8.77 7.53 -10.35
N ALA A 641 -8.05 6.56 -10.86
CA ALA A 641 -8.58 5.48 -11.69
C ALA A 641 -8.87 4.25 -10.82
N VAL A 642 -10.13 3.79 -10.81
CA VAL A 642 -10.54 2.56 -10.14
C VAL A 642 -10.93 1.53 -11.18
N VAL A 643 -10.28 0.38 -11.15
CA VAL A 643 -10.59 -0.74 -12.03
C VAL A 643 -11.21 -1.87 -11.25
N MET A 644 -12.36 -2.34 -11.75
CA MET A 644 -13.02 -3.56 -11.29
C MET A 644 -12.40 -4.75 -12.01
N ALA A 645 -11.62 -5.56 -11.30
CA ALA A 645 -10.84 -6.63 -11.91
C ALA A 645 -11.72 -7.81 -12.32
N ASN A 646 -12.01 -7.87 -13.61
CA ASN A 646 -12.59 -9.05 -14.26
C ASN A 646 -11.53 -9.87 -15.00
N GLY A 647 -10.25 -9.69 -14.69
CA GLY A 647 -9.15 -10.51 -15.18
C GLY A 647 -8.56 -10.12 -16.53
N SER A 648 -8.61 -8.84 -16.94
CA SER A 648 -7.88 -8.37 -18.12
C SER A 648 -6.66 -7.51 -17.72
N ASP A 649 -5.49 -7.88 -18.23
CA ASP A 649 -4.19 -7.37 -17.79
C ASP A 649 -3.90 -5.89 -18.04
N VAL A 650 -4.44 -5.32 -19.12
CA VAL A 650 -4.16 -3.93 -19.52
C VAL A 650 -4.78 -2.93 -18.53
N SER A 651 -5.88 -3.30 -17.92
CA SER A 651 -6.64 -2.44 -17.02
C SER A 651 -5.92 -2.20 -15.69
N VAL A 652 -5.23 -3.22 -15.17
CA VAL A 652 -4.55 -3.15 -13.88
C VAL A 652 -3.38 -2.15 -13.93
N GLN A 653 -2.68 -2.04 -15.06
CA GLN A 653 -1.56 -1.10 -15.22
C GLN A 653 -2.01 0.37 -15.23
N ALA A 654 -3.21 0.65 -15.76
CA ALA A 654 -3.77 2.00 -15.81
C ALA A 654 -4.42 2.43 -14.47
N ALA A 655 -4.74 1.49 -13.58
CA ALA A 655 -5.45 1.74 -12.34
C ALA A 655 -4.58 2.39 -11.26
N ASP A 656 -5.17 3.30 -10.50
CA ASP A 656 -4.65 3.77 -9.21
C ASP A 656 -5.13 2.89 -8.05
N ILE A 657 -6.32 2.32 -8.20
CA ILE A 657 -6.95 1.39 -7.26
C ILE A 657 -7.52 0.21 -8.06
N VAL A 658 -7.20 -1.00 -7.63
CA VAL A 658 -7.77 -2.24 -8.20
C VAL A 658 -8.69 -2.87 -7.16
N SER A 659 -9.90 -3.22 -7.58
CA SER A 659 -10.88 -3.97 -6.76
C SER A 659 -11.07 -5.36 -7.35
N PHE A 660 -10.77 -6.39 -6.59
CA PHE A 660 -11.00 -7.79 -6.97
C PHE A 660 -12.39 -8.30 -6.58
N ASN A 661 -13.12 -7.59 -5.72
CA ASN A 661 -14.48 -7.99 -5.34
C ASN A 661 -15.53 -7.69 -6.41
N ASN A 662 -15.15 -6.94 -7.44
CA ASN A 662 -16.04 -6.55 -8.52
C ASN A 662 -17.39 -5.95 -8.05
N ASP A 663 -17.38 -5.26 -6.88
CA ASP A 663 -18.54 -4.65 -6.24
C ASP A 663 -18.31 -3.16 -6.03
N ILE A 664 -19.33 -2.34 -6.25
CA ILE A 664 -19.32 -0.88 -6.03
C ILE A 664 -19.07 -0.52 -4.55
N LYS A 665 -19.38 -1.42 -3.63
CA LYS A 665 -18.99 -1.31 -2.21
C LYS A 665 -17.48 -1.04 -2.06
N SER A 666 -16.66 -1.59 -2.92
CA SER A 666 -15.21 -1.40 -2.93
C SER A 666 -14.81 0.06 -3.14
N VAL A 667 -15.53 0.79 -4.01
CA VAL A 667 -15.29 2.22 -4.27
C VAL A 667 -15.58 3.04 -3.01
N TYR A 668 -16.72 2.80 -2.38
CA TYR A 668 -17.09 3.43 -1.11
C TYR A 668 -16.07 3.12 -0.01
N SER A 669 -15.67 1.86 0.10
CA SER A 669 -14.67 1.39 1.08
C SER A 669 -13.31 2.03 0.87
N ALA A 670 -12.87 2.19 -0.38
CA ALA A 670 -11.60 2.83 -0.72
C ALA A 670 -11.57 4.30 -0.28
N ILE A 671 -12.66 5.03 -0.49
CA ILE A 671 -12.78 6.45 -0.09
C ILE A 671 -12.79 6.56 1.44
N GLN A 672 -13.59 5.77 2.13
CA GLN A 672 -13.64 5.79 3.60
C GLN A 672 -12.30 5.41 4.24
N LEU A 673 -11.64 4.37 3.73
CA LEU A 673 -10.31 3.96 4.21
C LEU A 673 -9.27 5.06 3.97
N SER A 674 -9.31 5.71 2.82
CA SER A 674 -8.46 6.85 2.50
C SER A 674 -8.66 8.00 3.49
N GLN A 675 -9.92 8.39 3.75
CA GLN A 675 -10.26 9.44 4.73
C GLN A 675 -9.77 9.08 6.13
N ALA A 676 -10.00 7.84 6.58
CA ALA A 676 -9.57 7.36 7.89
C ALA A 676 -8.03 7.34 8.00
N THR A 677 -7.34 6.94 6.94
CA THR A 677 -5.87 6.89 6.90
C THR A 677 -5.26 8.27 7.01
N ILE A 678 -5.76 9.23 6.25
CA ILE A 678 -5.24 10.60 6.31
C ILE A 678 -5.58 11.29 7.62
N LYS A 679 -6.75 11.01 8.20
CA LYS A 679 -7.07 11.47 9.55
C LYS A 679 -6.06 10.91 10.57
N ASN A 680 -5.78 9.62 10.51
CA ASN A 680 -4.81 8.96 11.38
C ASN A 680 -3.39 9.54 11.21
N ILE A 681 -2.96 9.82 9.96
CA ILE A 681 -1.67 10.49 9.69
C ILE A 681 -1.63 11.87 10.34
N LYS A 682 -2.70 12.67 10.20
CA LYS A 682 -2.78 13.99 10.83
C LYS A 682 -2.73 13.92 12.36
N GLU A 683 -3.43 12.97 12.97
CA GLU A 683 -3.37 12.71 14.41
C GLU A 683 -1.95 12.33 14.85
N ASN A 684 -1.28 11.45 14.10
CA ASN A 684 0.10 11.05 14.37
C ASN A 684 1.08 12.23 14.28
N LEU A 685 0.94 13.07 13.24
CA LEU A 685 1.76 14.26 13.07
C LEU A 685 1.50 15.26 14.20
N PHE A 686 0.24 15.47 14.58
CA PHE A 686 -0.11 16.34 15.70
C PHE A 686 0.59 15.89 16.99
N TRP A 687 0.48 14.63 17.37
CA TRP A 687 1.13 14.10 18.56
C TRP A 687 2.66 14.20 18.48
N ALA A 688 3.25 13.88 17.33
CA ALA A 688 4.70 13.98 17.13
C ALA A 688 5.23 15.41 17.33
N PHE A 689 4.45 16.45 16.94
CA PHE A 689 4.82 17.84 17.15
C PHE A 689 4.47 18.33 18.56
N CYS A 690 3.33 17.91 19.12
CA CYS A 690 2.86 18.34 20.43
C CYS A 690 3.88 18.00 21.53
N TYR A 691 4.40 16.78 21.53
CA TYR A 691 5.44 16.38 22.48
C TYR A 691 6.66 17.32 22.43
N ASN A 692 7.19 17.56 21.23
CA ASN A 692 8.35 18.43 21.07
C ASN A 692 8.05 19.88 21.46
N SER A 693 6.89 20.43 21.05
CA SER A 693 6.50 21.82 21.34
C SER A 693 6.33 22.10 22.83
N VAL A 694 5.86 21.12 23.59
CA VAL A 694 5.68 21.23 25.05
C VAL A 694 6.98 21.00 25.79
N PHE A 695 7.73 19.95 25.44
CA PHE A 695 8.87 19.52 26.22
C PHE A 695 10.18 20.25 25.89
N ILE A 696 10.36 20.85 24.70
CA ILE A 696 11.56 21.65 24.38
C ILE A 696 11.65 22.89 25.31
N PRO A 697 10.61 23.74 25.48
CA PRO A 697 10.65 24.83 26.46
C PRO A 697 10.93 24.38 27.89
N LEU A 698 10.33 23.24 28.31
CA LEU A 698 10.60 22.65 29.62
C LEU A 698 12.06 22.22 29.77
N ALA A 699 12.62 21.58 28.73
CA ALA A 699 14.04 21.20 28.71
C ALA A 699 14.96 22.42 28.70
N CYS A 700 14.57 23.53 28.06
CA CYS A 700 15.30 24.80 28.14
C CYS A 700 15.26 25.44 29.54
N GLY A 701 14.50 24.89 30.49
CA GLY A 701 14.45 25.38 31.87
C GLY A 701 13.52 26.59 32.07
N VAL A 702 12.51 26.80 31.21
CA VAL A 702 11.55 27.93 31.34
C VAL A 702 10.85 27.93 32.70
N LEU A 703 10.57 26.74 33.27
CA LEU A 703 9.92 26.58 34.57
C LEU A 703 10.92 26.35 35.74
N TYR A 704 12.19 26.67 35.56
CA TYR A 704 13.22 26.50 36.59
C TYR A 704 12.86 27.22 37.92
N LYS A 705 12.27 28.43 37.85
CA LYS A 705 11.79 29.18 39.04
C LYS A 705 10.71 28.42 39.81
N ALA A 706 9.97 27.55 39.16
CA ALA A 706 8.96 26.68 39.78
C ALA A 706 9.55 25.33 40.26
N ASN A 707 10.86 25.18 40.26
CA ASN A 707 11.58 23.92 40.54
C ASN A 707 11.21 22.75 39.58
N ILE A 708 10.72 23.08 38.39
CA ILE A 708 10.42 22.08 37.34
C ILE A 708 11.52 22.17 36.29
N MET A 709 12.32 21.12 36.21
CA MET A 709 13.39 20.96 35.24
C MET A 709 13.33 19.56 34.63
N LEU A 710 13.43 19.47 33.32
CA LEU A 710 13.40 18.19 32.62
C LEU A 710 14.79 17.55 32.65
N SER A 711 14.92 16.45 33.37
CA SER A 711 16.18 15.69 33.35
C SER A 711 16.37 14.96 32.01
N PRO A 712 17.62 14.70 31.57
CA PRO A 712 17.89 13.95 30.34
C PRO A 712 17.26 12.56 30.31
N ALA A 713 17.10 11.90 31.45
CA ALA A 713 16.45 10.60 31.58
C ALA A 713 14.96 10.67 31.26
N ILE A 714 14.25 11.66 31.84
CA ILE A 714 12.82 11.87 31.56
C ILE A 714 12.62 12.30 30.09
N ALA A 715 13.53 13.09 29.53
CA ALA A 715 13.52 13.46 28.11
C ALA A 715 13.62 12.21 27.22
N GLY A 716 14.50 11.28 27.51
CA GLY A 716 14.63 10.01 26.78
C GLY A 716 13.40 9.12 26.88
N LEU A 717 12.77 9.05 28.04
CA LEU A 717 11.52 8.31 28.26
C LEU A 717 10.37 8.94 27.43
N ALA A 718 10.17 10.25 27.53
CA ALA A 718 9.11 10.96 26.79
C ALA A 718 9.25 10.81 25.27
N MET A 719 10.49 10.88 24.75
CA MET A 719 10.80 10.62 23.35
C MET A 719 10.39 9.21 22.93
N SER A 720 10.69 8.19 23.73
CA SER A 720 10.33 6.80 23.44
C SER A 720 8.81 6.61 23.43
N LEU A 721 8.11 7.20 24.41
CA LEU A 721 6.63 7.16 24.48
C LEU A 721 5.98 7.85 23.29
N SER A 722 6.53 8.94 22.77
CA SER A 722 6.05 9.60 21.56
C SER A 722 6.03 8.65 20.35
N SER A 723 7.12 7.91 20.14
CA SER A 723 7.19 6.92 19.04
C SER A 723 6.20 5.77 19.24
N VAL A 724 6.04 5.28 20.47
CA VAL A 724 5.06 4.22 20.79
C VAL A 724 3.63 4.70 20.55
N SER A 725 3.30 5.94 20.92
CA SER A 725 1.97 6.53 20.70
C SER A 725 1.59 6.54 19.21
N VAL A 726 2.50 6.95 18.33
CA VAL A 726 2.28 6.97 16.88
C VAL A 726 2.06 5.55 16.34
N VAL A 727 2.84 4.58 16.78
CA VAL A 727 2.68 3.18 16.36
C VAL A 727 1.32 2.64 16.81
N LEU A 728 0.94 2.83 18.07
CA LEU A 728 -0.35 2.37 18.60
C LEU A 728 -1.53 3.05 17.90
N ASN A 729 -1.45 4.36 17.64
CA ASN A 729 -2.49 5.05 16.91
C ASN A 729 -2.62 4.53 15.45
N SER A 730 -1.50 4.24 14.78
CA SER A 730 -1.53 3.65 13.42
C SER A 730 -2.19 2.26 13.42
N GLN A 731 -1.95 1.44 14.46
CA GLN A 731 -2.56 0.11 14.57
C GLN A 731 -4.10 0.15 14.69
N ARG A 732 -4.71 1.27 15.08
CA ARG A 732 -6.18 1.44 15.11
C ARG A 732 -6.81 1.25 13.72
N LEU A 733 -6.07 1.56 12.64
CA LEU A 733 -6.54 1.34 11.27
C LEU A 733 -6.78 -0.14 10.94
N ARG A 734 -6.11 -1.07 11.61
CA ARG A 734 -6.35 -2.51 11.45
C ARG A 734 -7.78 -2.90 11.78
N ASN A 735 -8.36 -2.24 12.80
CA ASN A 735 -9.73 -2.50 13.27
C ASN A 735 -10.75 -1.55 12.60
N PHE A 736 -10.34 -0.87 11.53
CA PHE A 736 -11.25 -0.01 10.79
C PHE A 736 -12.43 -0.83 10.26
N LYS A 737 -13.64 -0.36 10.53
CA LYS A 737 -14.89 -0.90 9.99
C LYS A 737 -15.50 0.13 9.04
N ILE A 738 -15.97 -0.35 7.90
CA ILE A 738 -16.74 0.46 6.96
C ILE A 738 -18.03 0.86 7.67
N LYS A 739 -18.34 2.13 7.64
CA LYS A 739 -19.58 2.62 8.22
C LYS A 739 -20.70 2.38 7.20
N ASP A 740 -21.55 1.43 7.48
CA ASP A 740 -22.81 1.26 6.74
C ASP A 740 -23.80 2.31 7.29
N HIS A 741 -23.93 3.46 6.63
CA HIS A 741 -24.89 4.52 6.95
C HIS A 741 -26.13 4.40 6.07
#